data_3f7eb66386a80e1ebd443464f3d4f007
#
_entry.id   3f7eb66386a80e1ebd443464f3d4f007
#
_cell.length_a   1.000
_cell.length_b   1.000
_cell.length_c   1.000
_cell.angle_alpha   90.00
_cell.angle_beta   90.00
_cell.angle_gamma   90.00
#
_symmetry.space_group_name_H-M   'P 1'
#
loop_
_entity.id
_entity.type
_entity.pdbx_description
1 polymer ?
#
loop_
_entity_poly.entity_id
_entity_poly.type
_entity_poly.pdbx_seq_one_letter_code
_entity_poly.pdbx_strand_id
1 'polypeptide(L)'
;MPALSFESSSASSSLTNIKYSFSDSSQGLYNQFIVTFSHGFVAQHAPNADTLLSNVESNNMVDAIKYNFADKFGYTVSYSHTIAIKNSVVINISNYISSDNIDSFIESAKDISGVEDIFPDYNIDYQGISDPEMNESSQNQQEDTPVPDLSAYSKNYFTPNDEYFDKQWDLHGEYGINVKSAWQRSLGDNVTVAVIDTGVNHHPDLVNNIVPGYDFLSDAIQADDGDGRDSDPSDSAMVPKNGICSNGRKAESYMRWHGTHIAGTIAASANNKIGISGISPNAKILPVRAFGPCGTRFSDVTDAIKWAGGLKVQDTPENRYPAQVINLSFGSYLNSGSKCFKGYQDIFDELHAKGIVVVASAGNKNLDVKYFTPANCNHVISVSSTTRMGERPVASYGSSVSISAPGGTHAPNQGIFSTFNTGMISVGEHNYSENAGTSMAAPHISAIAALAKSVNPDATPDRILSAMQKSAQNRPIQNCDQYSCGPGIVDAGKTLEYLDNPVKNPDPWNNGPIFYDIHKNMPFYQEIQWIGAQGITTGYPDGTFHPADNVERGAMAAYLYRLAGMPAFNIPDKPSFIDVPAKHPFYREIEWLKGQGITTGYPDGTFRPADNVERGAMAAFFYRYAGQPEYVMPSTSPFRDVSVGSSFYREITWLHSTGIANGWQDGTYRPVDPIRRDAMAAFIYRYAHKK
;
A
#
# COMPACT_ATOMS: atom_id res chain seq x y z
N MET A 1 -43.99 -29.87 9.68
CA MET A 1 -43.07 -28.76 9.96
C MET A 1 -42.49 -29.02 11.35
N PRO A 2 -41.26 -29.43 11.48
CA PRO A 2 -40.58 -29.35 12.77
C PRO A 2 -39.47 -28.29 12.70
N ALA A 3 -39.41 -27.49 13.76
CA ALA A 3 -38.41 -26.52 14.05
C ALA A 3 -37.09 -27.22 14.45
N LEU A 4 -35.98 -26.79 13.88
CA LEU A 4 -34.66 -27.18 14.31
C LEU A 4 -34.10 -26.12 15.29
N SER A 5 -33.89 -26.58 16.52
CA SER A 5 -33.24 -25.87 17.60
C SER A 5 -31.73 -25.77 17.33
N PHE A 6 -31.19 -24.59 17.43
CA PHE A 6 -29.73 -24.37 17.49
C PHE A 6 -29.26 -24.45 18.94
N GLU A 7 -28.47 -25.45 19.24
CA GLU A 7 -27.67 -25.50 20.46
C GLU A 7 -26.40 -24.64 20.29
N SER A 8 -26.21 -23.70 21.21
CA SER A 8 -25.00 -22.92 21.35
C SER A 8 -23.93 -23.75 22.04
N SER A 9 -22.93 -24.21 21.31
CA SER A 9 -21.69 -24.72 21.91
C SER A 9 -20.66 -23.62 21.99
N SER A 10 -20.29 -23.24 23.21
CA SER A 10 -19.15 -22.42 23.56
C SER A 10 -17.86 -23.13 23.15
N ALA A 11 -17.17 -22.63 22.12
CA ALA A 11 -15.84 -23.10 21.75
C ALA A 11 -14.81 -22.12 22.28
N SER A 12 -13.98 -22.62 23.21
CA SER A 12 -12.76 -22.02 23.69
C SER A 12 -11.77 -21.80 22.55
N SER A 13 -11.15 -20.61 22.56
CA SER A 13 -10.09 -20.20 21.66
C SER A 13 -8.88 -21.14 21.71
N SER A 14 -8.62 -21.85 20.62
CA SER A 14 -7.28 -22.36 20.31
C SER A 14 -6.88 -21.75 18.96
N LEU A 15 -5.96 -20.79 19.03
CA LEU A 15 -5.21 -20.25 17.88
C LEU A 15 -4.19 -21.32 17.42
N THR A 16 -4.63 -22.34 16.71
CA THR A 16 -3.72 -23.28 16.03
C THR A 16 -4.43 -23.84 14.81
N ASN A 17 -3.79 -23.66 13.67
CA ASN A 17 -3.96 -24.22 12.33
C ASN A 17 -4.35 -23.20 11.26
N ILE A 18 -3.38 -22.33 10.91
CA ILE A 18 -3.36 -21.69 9.60
C ILE A 18 -2.90 -22.74 8.61
N LYS A 19 -3.82 -23.36 7.87
CA LYS A 19 -3.44 -24.23 6.75
C LYS A 19 -2.98 -23.38 5.58
N TYR A 20 -1.71 -23.46 5.27
CA TYR A 20 -1.15 -22.95 4.02
C TYR A 20 -1.45 -23.97 2.92
N SER A 21 -2.39 -23.70 2.04
CA SER A 21 -2.53 -24.44 0.81
C SER A 21 -2.60 -23.48 -0.35
N PHE A 22 -1.51 -23.38 -1.08
CA PHE A 22 -1.51 -22.83 -2.43
C PHE A 22 -2.15 -23.88 -3.34
N SER A 23 -2.99 -23.45 -4.28
CA SER A 23 -3.56 -24.32 -5.29
C SER A 23 -2.47 -24.66 -6.32
N ASP A 24 -1.47 -25.43 -5.91
CA ASP A 24 -0.55 -26.05 -6.85
C ASP A 24 -1.07 -27.43 -7.22
N SER A 25 -1.56 -27.57 -8.45
CA SER A 25 -2.00 -28.83 -9.01
C SER A 25 -0.85 -29.75 -9.44
N SER A 26 0.42 -29.35 -9.23
CA SER A 26 1.61 -30.12 -9.55
C SER A 26 2.27 -30.63 -8.27
N GLN A 27 2.09 -31.86 -7.96
CA GLN A 27 2.81 -32.75 -7.02
C GLN A 27 3.18 -32.22 -5.62
N GLY A 28 2.83 -30.98 -5.21
CA GLY A 28 2.99 -30.45 -3.85
C GLY A 28 4.24 -30.94 -3.09
N LEU A 29 5.41 -30.83 -3.72
CA LEU A 29 6.69 -31.28 -3.16
C LEU A 29 7.60 -30.08 -2.91
N TYR A 30 8.04 -29.90 -1.68
CA TYR A 30 8.87 -28.77 -1.24
C TYR A 30 10.23 -29.23 -0.75
N ASN A 31 11.31 -28.64 -1.21
CA ASN A 31 12.66 -28.87 -0.72
C ASN A 31 13.44 -27.59 -0.44
N GLN A 32 12.83 -26.42 -0.65
CA GLN A 32 13.40 -25.13 -0.34
C GLN A 32 12.50 -24.39 0.64
N PHE A 33 13.09 -23.81 1.69
CA PHE A 33 12.38 -23.21 2.81
C PHE A 33 13.02 -21.88 3.20
N ILE A 34 12.18 -20.93 3.60
CA ILE A 34 12.61 -19.71 4.27
C ILE A 34 12.59 -20.00 5.77
N VAL A 35 13.73 -19.78 6.43
CA VAL A 35 13.89 -19.89 7.87
C VAL A 35 14.13 -18.51 8.45
N THR A 36 13.30 -18.11 9.40
CA THR A 36 13.50 -16.91 10.22
C THR A 36 14.08 -17.30 11.57
N PHE A 37 15.19 -16.68 11.95
CA PHE A 37 15.85 -16.94 13.22
C PHE A 37 15.39 -15.98 14.31
N SER A 38 15.28 -16.49 15.53
CA SER A 38 14.93 -15.68 16.69
C SER A 38 16.02 -14.65 17.00
N HIS A 39 15.61 -13.51 17.54
CA HIS A 39 16.53 -12.40 17.84
C HIS A 39 17.68 -12.83 18.77
N GLY A 40 17.39 -13.67 19.77
CA GLY A 40 18.42 -14.19 20.68
C GLY A 40 19.45 -15.08 19.99
N PHE A 41 19.01 -15.90 19.02
CA PHE A 41 19.89 -16.75 18.22
C PHE A 41 20.78 -15.92 17.29
N VAL A 42 20.21 -14.91 16.63
CA VAL A 42 20.98 -13.96 15.79
C VAL A 42 22.03 -13.23 16.61
N ALA A 43 21.65 -12.69 17.78
CA ALA A 43 22.59 -11.99 18.66
C ALA A 43 23.76 -12.86 19.12
N GLN A 44 23.57 -14.17 19.21
CA GLN A 44 24.62 -15.14 19.59
C GLN A 44 25.54 -15.51 18.42
N HIS A 45 25.00 -15.67 17.21
CA HIS A 45 25.73 -16.24 16.07
C HIS A 45 26.14 -15.17 15.02
N ALA A 46 25.51 -14.00 15.05
CA ALA A 46 25.78 -12.84 14.18
C ALA A 46 25.72 -11.54 14.99
N PRO A 47 26.58 -11.33 16.00
CA PRO A 47 26.46 -10.20 16.95
C PRO A 47 26.64 -8.81 16.30
N ASN A 48 27.17 -8.74 15.08
CA ASN A 48 27.39 -7.49 14.33
C ASN A 48 26.34 -7.26 13.23
N ALA A 49 25.32 -8.09 13.12
CA ALA A 49 24.25 -7.92 12.14
C ALA A 49 23.30 -6.80 12.56
N ASP A 50 23.42 -5.61 11.92
CA ASP A 50 22.58 -4.45 12.24
C ASP A 50 21.16 -4.55 11.66
N THR A 51 21.03 -5.00 10.41
CA THR A 51 19.72 -5.03 9.70
C THR A 51 19.51 -6.26 8.81
N LEU A 52 20.54 -6.68 8.08
CA LEU A 52 20.54 -7.88 7.23
C LEU A 52 21.75 -8.73 7.56
N LEU A 53 21.55 -10.05 7.55
CA LEU A 53 22.62 -11.02 7.70
C LEU A 53 23.54 -10.97 6.46
N SER A 54 24.85 -11.01 6.67
CA SER A 54 25.79 -11.30 5.58
C SER A 54 25.70 -12.79 5.22
N ASN A 55 26.15 -13.15 4.02
CA ASN A 55 26.17 -14.56 3.60
C ASN A 55 26.99 -15.47 4.55
N VAL A 56 28.08 -14.93 5.11
CA VAL A 56 28.90 -15.66 6.09
C VAL A 56 28.12 -15.91 7.37
N GLU A 57 27.46 -14.88 7.90
CA GLU A 57 26.62 -14.99 9.10
C GLU A 57 25.44 -15.92 8.87
N SER A 58 24.76 -15.80 7.72
CA SER A 58 23.65 -16.65 7.30
C SER A 58 24.08 -18.12 7.20
N ASN A 59 25.21 -18.40 6.57
CA ASN A 59 25.72 -19.75 6.46
C ASN A 59 26.11 -20.32 7.85
N ASN A 60 26.74 -19.53 8.71
CA ASN A 60 27.06 -19.93 10.08
C ASN A 60 25.81 -20.28 10.89
N MET A 61 24.72 -19.52 10.71
CA MET A 61 23.45 -19.77 11.39
C MET A 61 22.78 -21.05 10.89
N VAL A 62 22.83 -21.33 9.59
CA VAL A 62 22.35 -22.58 9.00
C VAL A 62 23.20 -23.74 9.51
N ASP A 63 24.53 -23.59 9.58
CA ASP A 63 25.45 -24.60 10.15
C ASP A 63 25.15 -24.92 11.61
N ALA A 64 24.68 -23.92 12.39
CA ALA A 64 24.32 -24.11 13.80
C ALA A 64 23.05 -24.96 13.98
N ILE A 65 22.12 -24.95 13.00
CA ILE A 65 20.85 -25.71 13.08
C ILE A 65 20.89 -27.03 12.32
N LYS A 66 21.85 -27.26 11.39
CA LYS A 66 21.87 -28.43 10.49
C LYS A 66 21.89 -29.78 11.23
N TYR A 67 22.59 -29.85 12.36
CA TYR A 67 22.63 -31.06 13.16
C TYR A 67 21.29 -31.39 13.79
N ASN A 68 20.58 -30.36 14.26
CA ASN A 68 19.24 -30.50 14.83
C ASN A 68 18.21 -30.93 13.78
N PHE A 69 18.35 -30.46 12.53
CA PHE A 69 17.52 -30.91 11.41
C PHE A 69 17.84 -32.39 11.06
N ALA A 70 19.12 -32.76 11.00
CA ALA A 70 19.53 -34.14 10.71
C ALA A 70 19.06 -35.11 11.80
N ASP A 71 19.19 -34.74 13.09
CA ASP A 71 18.76 -35.56 14.22
C ASP A 71 17.22 -35.71 14.24
N LYS A 72 16.49 -34.61 14.00
CA LYS A 72 15.01 -34.58 14.10
C LYS A 72 14.32 -35.23 12.88
N PHE A 73 14.83 -35.02 11.68
CA PHE A 73 14.15 -35.36 10.42
C PHE A 73 14.95 -36.37 9.55
N GLY A 74 16.22 -36.57 9.83
CA GLY A 74 17.10 -37.34 8.96
C GLY A 74 17.49 -36.62 7.66
N TYR A 75 17.28 -35.30 7.56
CA TYR A 75 17.55 -34.50 6.37
C TYR A 75 18.83 -33.70 6.52
N THR A 76 19.60 -33.58 5.44
CA THR A 76 20.68 -32.58 5.39
C THR A 76 20.13 -31.25 4.94
N VAL A 77 20.67 -30.20 5.54
CA VAL A 77 20.30 -28.78 5.26
C VAL A 77 21.52 -28.07 4.72
N SER A 78 21.34 -27.30 3.69
CA SER A 78 22.36 -26.39 3.15
C SER A 78 21.80 -24.97 2.99
N TYR A 79 22.66 -23.99 3.22
CA TYR A 79 22.38 -22.60 2.93
C TYR A 79 22.22 -22.41 1.41
N SER A 80 21.21 -21.67 1.00
CA SER A 80 21.01 -21.26 -0.39
C SER A 80 21.43 -19.80 -0.58
N HIS A 81 20.66 -18.87 -0.03
CA HIS A 81 20.97 -17.46 -0.09
C HIS A 81 20.26 -16.69 1.05
N THR A 82 20.74 -15.48 1.32
CA THR A 82 20.11 -14.54 2.26
C THR A 82 19.04 -13.74 1.51
N ILE A 83 17.92 -13.49 2.17
CA ILE A 83 16.81 -12.71 1.61
C ILE A 83 16.59 -11.39 2.37
N ALA A 84 15.83 -10.52 1.78
CA ALA A 84 15.52 -9.19 2.32
C ALA A 84 14.59 -9.20 3.55
N ILE A 85 14.04 -10.35 3.94
CA ILE A 85 13.26 -10.50 5.19
C ILE A 85 14.23 -10.56 6.37
N LYS A 86 13.98 -9.74 7.39
CA LYS A 86 14.85 -9.63 8.57
C LYS A 86 15.08 -10.98 9.24
N ASN A 87 16.34 -11.28 9.55
CA ASN A 87 16.79 -12.51 10.21
C ASN A 87 16.42 -13.80 9.46
N SER A 88 16.22 -13.73 8.14
CA SER A 88 15.76 -14.87 7.36
C SER A 88 16.72 -15.24 6.26
N VAL A 89 16.75 -16.54 5.98
CA VAL A 89 17.57 -17.13 4.92
C VAL A 89 16.75 -18.17 4.17
N VAL A 90 17.16 -18.47 2.94
CA VAL A 90 16.65 -19.62 2.21
C VAL A 90 17.58 -20.80 2.43
N ILE A 91 17.00 -21.94 2.74
CA ILE A 91 17.70 -23.23 2.88
C ILE A 91 17.16 -24.26 1.90
N ASN A 92 18.03 -25.16 1.47
CA ASN A 92 17.66 -26.37 0.76
C ASN A 92 17.73 -27.56 1.72
N ILE A 93 16.74 -28.45 1.66
CA ILE A 93 16.77 -29.74 2.36
C ILE A 93 16.94 -30.90 1.35
N SER A 94 17.60 -31.99 1.77
CA SER A 94 17.94 -33.11 0.89
C SER A 94 16.75 -33.88 0.36
N ASN A 95 15.60 -33.79 1.00
CA ASN A 95 14.39 -34.52 0.67
C ASN A 95 13.24 -33.57 0.35
N TYR A 96 12.29 -34.04 -0.46
CA TYR A 96 11.05 -33.32 -0.74
C TYR A 96 9.99 -33.61 0.32
N ILE A 97 9.34 -32.58 0.81
CA ILE A 97 8.18 -32.66 1.72
C ILE A 97 6.91 -32.49 0.89
N SER A 98 5.99 -33.43 0.99
CA SER A 98 4.70 -33.34 0.30
C SER A 98 3.76 -32.34 0.96
N SER A 99 2.82 -31.79 0.20
CA SER A 99 1.75 -30.90 0.70
C SER A 99 0.97 -31.49 1.87
N ASP A 100 0.79 -32.81 1.91
CA ASP A 100 0.09 -33.48 3.01
C ASP A 100 0.87 -33.47 4.33
N ASN A 101 2.21 -33.38 4.25
CA ASN A 101 3.10 -33.44 5.40
C ASN A 101 3.70 -32.06 5.76
N ILE A 102 3.44 -31.04 4.98
CA ILE A 102 4.11 -29.74 5.11
C ILE A 102 3.80 -29.05 6.44
N ASP A 103 2.52 -29.04 6.85
CA ASP A 103 2.11 -28.41 8.11
C ASP A 103 2.76 -29.10 9.31
N SER A 104 2.81 -30.44 9.32
CA SER A 104 3.46 -31.20 10.38
C SER A 104 4.97 -31.00 10.41
N PHE A 105 5.58 -30.85 9.24
CA PHE A 105 7.01 -30.52 9.15
C PHE A 105 7.30 -29.13 9.69
N ILE A 106 6.52 -28.11 9.27
CA ILE A 106 6.67 -26.71 9.73
C ILE A 106 6.56 -26.62 11.25
N GLU A 107 5.49 -27.18 11.83
CA GLU A 107 5.29 -27.17 13.27
C GLU A 107 6.42 -27.86 14.02
N SER A 108 6.87 -29.00 13.50
CA SER A 108 8.00 -29.70 14.11
C SER A 108 9.33 -28.94 13.97
N ALA A 109 9.56 -28.25 12.86
CA ALA A 109 10.80 -27.51 12.63
C ALA A 109 10.90 -26.25 13.50
N LYS A 110 9.79 -25.64 13.90
CA LYS A 110 9.75 -24.52 14.86
C LYS A 110 10.25 -24.88 16.26
N ASP A 111 10.23 -26.17 16.63
CA ASP A 111 10.82 -26.61 17.89
C ASP A 111 12.36 -26.66 17.87
N ILE A 112 13.00 -26.47 16.71
CA ILE A 112 14.46 -26.42 16.62
C ILE A 112 14.95 -25.13 17.25
N SER A 113 15.88 -25.26 18.20
CA SER A 113 16.46 -24.11 18.89
C SER A 113 17.05 -23.10 17.90
N GLY A 114 16.60 -21.86 18.00
CA GLY A 114 17.01 -20.76 17.11
C GLY A 114 16.04 -20.46 15.96
N VAL A 115 15.18 -21.40 15.59
CA VAL A 115 14.15 -21.19 14.56
C VAL A 115 12.96 -20.46 15.18
N GLU A 116 12.62 -19.28 14.69
CA GLU A 116 11.42 -18.53 15.05
C GLU A 116 10.25 -18.91 14.15
N ASP A 117 10.53 -18.99 12.84
CA ASP A 117 9.54 -19.40 11.85
C ASP A 117 10.21 -20.13 10.68
N ILE A 118 9.47 -21.00 10.02
CA ILE A 118 9.90 -21.70 8.81
C ILE A 118 8.67 -21.92 7.92
N PHE A 119 8.82 -21.66 6.64
CA PHE A 119 7.79 -21.93 5.64
C PHE A 119 8.43 -22.21 4.28
N PRO A 120 7.76 -22.94 3.38
CA PRO A 120 8.28 -23.19 2.05
C PRO A 120 8.57 -21.90 1.31
N ASP A 121 9.64 -21.85 0.53
CA ASP A 121 9.85 -20.81 -0.46
C ASP A 121 8.94 -21.11 -1.65
N TYR A 122 7.69 -20.66 -1.52
CA TYR A 122 6.63 -20.99 -2.45
C TYR A 122 6.91 -20.48 -3.85
N ASN A 123 6.55 -21.27 -4.85
CA ASN A 123 6.32 -20.75 -6.18
C ASN A 123 5.05 -19.89 -6.17
N ILE A 124 5.17 -18.66 -6.57
CA ILE A 124 4.05 -17.75 -6.78
C ILE A 124 3.60 -17.95 -8.22
N ASP A 125 2.41 -18.56 -8.38
CA ASP A 125 1.77 -18.62 -9.67
C ASP A 125 1.16 -17.25 -10.00
N TYR A 126 1.45 -16.78 -11.19
CA TYR A 126 0.79 -15.59 -11.70
C TYR A 126 -0.69 -15.91 -11.97
N GLN A 127 -1.57 -15.33 -11.19
CA GLN A 127 -3.01 -15.49 -11.35
C GLN A 127 -3.64 -14.30 -12.12
N GLY A 128 -2.99 -13.90 -13.22
CA GLY A 128 -3.40 -12.74 -14.00
C GLY A 128 -4.63 -12.97 -14.84
N ILE A 129 -4.70 -14.04 -15.59
CA ILE A 129 -5.76 -14.24 -16.62
C ILE A 129 -6.01 -15.73 -16.81
N SER A 130 -7.26 -16.18 -16.67
CA SER A 130 -7.69 -17.44 -17.31
C SER A 130 -8.00 -17.11 -18.76
N ASP A 131 -7.15 -17.52 -19.70
CA ASP A 131 -7.49 -17.49 -21.13
C ASP A 131 -8.79 -18.27 -21.35
N PRO A 132 -9.82 -17.68 -21.96
CA PRO A 132 -10.76 -18.48 -22.72
C PRO A 132 -9.95 -19.00 -23.94
N GLU A 133 -9.99 -20.30 -24.20
CA GLU A 133 -9.38 -20.94 -25.35
C GLU A 133 -9.48 -20.02 -26.58
N MET A 134 -8.33 -19.62 -27.15
CA MET A 134 -8.30 -18.90 -28.41
C MET A 134 -8.77 -19.85 -29.50
N ASN A 135 -10.06 -19.90 -29.72
CA ASN A 135 -10.61 -20.45 -30.94
C ASN A 135 -10.31 -19.45 -32.08
N GLU A 136 -9.33 -19.78 -32.88
CA GLU A 136 -9.17 -19.18 -34.21
C GLU A 136 -10.41 -19.50 -35.07
N SER A 137 -11.42 -18.67 -35.02
CA SER A 137 -12.38 -18.46 -36.12
C SER A 137 -13.54 -17.58 -35.67
N SER A 138 -13.53 -16.33 -36.07
CA SER A 138 -14.66 -15.68 -36.77
C SER A 138 -14.38 -14.19 -36.93
N GLN A 139 -13.94 -13.83 -38.10
CA GLN A 139 -14.17 -12.48 -38.63
C GLN A 139 -15.69 -12.32 -38.79
N ASN A 140 -16.31 -11.61 -37.88
CA ASN A 140 -17.62 -11.02 -38.10
C ASN A 140 -17.51 -9.52 -37.83
N GLN A 141 -17.59 -8.76 -38.90
CA GLN A 141 -17.80 -7.32 -38.94
C GLN A 141 -19.13 -7.05 -38.20
N GLN A 142 -19.06 -6.37 -37.08
CA GLN A 142 -20.24 -5.79 -36.44
C GLN A 142 -20.08 -4.27 -36.46
N GLU A 143 -21.11 -3.62 -37.01
CA GLU A 143 -21.19 -2.20 -37.31
C GLU A 143 -20.90 -1.32 -36.07
N ASP A 144 -20.11 -0.26 -36.30
CA ASP A 144 -19.81 0.81 -35.38
C ASP A 144 -21.11 1.50 -34.88
N THR A 145 -21.40 1.38 -33.61
CA THR A 145 -22.36 2.29 -33.00
C THR A 145 -21.73 3.68 -32.87
N PRO A 146 -22.45 4.76 -33.22
CA PRO A 146 -21.88 6.10 -33.20
C PRO A 146 -21.47 6.53 -31.82
N VAL A 147 -20.19 6.93 -31.63
CA VAL A 147 -19.67 7.57 -30.43
C VAL A 147 -20.38 8.92 -30.25
N PRO A 148 -20.91 9.26 -29.06
CA PRO A 148 -21.50 10.58 -28.85
C PRO A 148 -20.45 11.68 -29.05
N ASP A 149 -20.82 12.72 -29.77
CA ASP A 149 -20.00 13.91 -30.03
C ASP A 149 -19.74 14.70 -28.74
N LEU A 150 -18.53 14.59 -28.21
CA LEU A 150 -18.07 15.30 -27.02
C LEU A 150 -17.50 16.70 -27.31
N SER A 151 -17.77 17.28 -28.46
CA SER A 151 -17.25 18.60 -28.89
C SER A 151 -17.73 19.80 -28.05
N ALA A 152 -18.63 19.60 -27.07
CA ALA A 152 -19.20 20.66 -26.24
C ALA A 152 -18.32 21.13 -25.05
N TYR A 153 -17.15 20.48 -24.80
CA TYR A 153 -16.24 20.88 -23.71
C TYR A 153 -14.89 21.37 -24.23
N SER A 154 -14.89 22.48 -24.95
CA SER A 154 -13.64 23.10 -25.42
C SER A 154 -12.99 23.97 -24.34
N LYS A 155 -12.27 23.34 -23.39
CA LYS A 155 -11.07 23.95 -22.80
C LYS A 155 -9.88 23.42 -23.61
N ASN A 156 -8.90 24.25 -23.96
CA ASN A 156 -7.69 23.87 -24.69
C ASN A 156 -6.85 22.91 -23.83
N TYR A 157 -7.24 21.65 -23.77
CA TYR A 157 -6.46 20.60 -23.11
C TYR A 157 -5.36 20.12 -24.08
N PHE A 158 -4.15 19.85 -23.53
CA PHE A 158 -3.13 19.12 -24.27
C PHE A 158 -3.72 17.78 -24.72
N THR A 159 -3.68 17.55 -26.02
CA THR A 159 -4.06 16.27 -26.64
C THR A 159 -2.83 15.76 -27.35
N PRO A 160 -2.29 14.60 -26.99
CA PRO A 160 -1.16 13.99 -27.67
C PRO A 160 -1.43 13.75 -29.15
N ASN A 161 -0.38 13.73 -29.96
CA ASN A 161 -0.46 13.45 -31.39
C ASN A 161 -0.08 11.99 -31.72
N ASP A 162 -0.11 11.11 -30.72
CA ASP A 162 0.25 9.70 -30.82
C ASP A 162 -0.80 8.94 -31.63
N GLU A 163 -0.36 8.06 -32.53
CA GLU A 163 -1.16 7.43 -33.57
C GLU A 163 -2.41 6.72 -33.05
N TYR A 164 -2.30 6.09 -31.86
CA TYR A 164 -3.36 5.29 -31.26
C TYR A 164 -3.97 5.90 -29.99
N PHE A 165 -3.74 7.18 -29.71
CA PHE A 165 -4.31 7.84 -28.56
C PHE A 165 -5.83 7.70 -28.48
N ASP A 166 -6.51 7.76 -29.61
CA ASP A 166 -7.98 7.63 -29.70
C ASP A 166 -8.48 6.22 -29.29
N LYS A 167 -7.62 5.19 -29.34
CA LYS A 167 -7.96 3.85 -28.88
C LYS A 167 -7.90 3.71 -27.35
N GLN A 168 -7.24 4.66 -26.65
CA GLN A 168 -7.06 4.65 -25.20
C GLN A 168 -8.29 5.22 -24.47
N TRP A 169 -9.44 4.52 -24.59
CA TRP A 169 -10.69 4.91 -23.94
C TRP A 169 -10.54 5.06 -22.42
N ASP A 170 -9.65 4.30 -21.82
CA ASP A 170 -9.27 4.29 -20.41
C ASP A 170 -8.72 5.62 -19.94
N LEU A 171 -8.11 6.41 -20.81
CA LEU A 171 -7.54 7.72 -20.49
C LEU A 171 -8.57 8.85 -20.57
N HIS A 172 -9.44 8.83 -21.58
CA HIS A 172 -10.29 10.00 -21.92
C HIS A 172 -11.76 9.67 -22.16
N GLY A 173 -12.16 8.38 -22.13
CA GLY A 173 -13.56 7.97 -22.27
C GLY A 173 -14.41 8.37 -21.06
N GLU A 174 -15.73 8.19 -21.14
CA GLU A 174 -16.69 8.53 -20.11
C GLU A 174 -16.32 7.90 -18.75
N TYR A 175 -15.95 6.64 -18.77
CA TYR A 175 -15.48 5.88 -17.57
C TYR A 175 -13.96 5.76 -17.51
N GLY A 176 -13.23 6.51 -18.34
CA GLY A 176 -11.77 6.65 -18.25
C GLY A 176 -11.32 7.50 -17.07
N ILE A 177 -10.02 7.66 -16.89
CA ILE A 177 -9.45 8.35 -15.70
C ILE A 177 -9.40 9.87 -15.80
N ASN A 178 -9.89 10.50 -16.88
CA ASN A 178 -9.84 11.95 -17.10
C ASN A 178 -8.40 12.52 -17.08
N VAL A 179 -7.50 11.85 -17.79
CA VAL A 179 -6.05 12.15 -17.76
C VAL A 179 -5.72 13.55 -18.29
N LYS A 180 -6.45 14.05 -19.31
CA LYS A 180 -6.20 15.39 -19.90
C LYS A 180 -6.27 16.51 -18.87
N SER A 181 -7.14 16.38 -17.87
CA SER A 181 -7.22 17.31 -16.75
C SER A 181 -6.02 17.25 -15.83
N ALA A 182 -5.46 16.04 -15.62
CA ALA A 182 -4.24 15.85 -14.82
C ALA A 182 -3.01 16.43 -15.52
N TRP A 183 -2.89 16.28 -16.83
CA TRP A 183 -1.75 16.78 -17.63
C TRP A 183 -1.63 18.31 -17.64
N GLN A 184 -2.64 19.05 -17.23
CA GLN A 184 -2.51 20.50 -16.97
C GLN A 184 -1.65 20.84 -15.76
N ARG A 185 -1.36 19.84 -14.90
CA ARG A 185 -0.61 19.99 -13.65
C ARG A 185 0.72 19.26 -13.66
N SER A 186 0.77 18.07 -14.24
CA SER A 186 1.96 17.22 -14.26
C SER A 186 1.94 16.23 -15.41
N LEU A 187 3.12 15.87 -15.91
CA LEU A 187 3.38 14.74 -16.79
C LEU A 187 4.18 13.63 -16.12
N GLY A 188 4.42 13.72 -14.80
CA GLY A 188 5.15 12.73 -14.03
C GLY A 188 6.66 12.97 -13.93
N ASP A 189 7.12 14.21 -14.15
CA ASP A 189 8.55 14.56 -14.12
C ASP A 189 9.21 14.22 -12.78
N ASN A 190 10.46 13.74 -12.85
CA ASN A 190 11.31 13.40 -11.70
C ASN A 190 10.76 12.28 -10.80
N VAL A 191 9.88 11.43 -11.30
CA VAL A 191 9.36 10.27 -10.59
C VAL A 191 9.77 8.99 -11.27
N THR A 192 10.23 8.02 -10.49
CA THR A 192 10.52 6.66 -10.93
C THR A 192 9.40 5.73 -10.45
N VAL A 193 8.85 4.95 -11.37
CA VAL A 193 7.88 3.89 -11.09
C VAL A 193 8.54 2.55 -11.35
N ALA A 194 8.65 1.71 -10.34
CA ALA A 194 9.11 0.34 -10.54
C ALA A 194 7.97 -0.53 -11.06
N VAL A 195 8.23 -1.27 -12.11
CA VAL A 195 7.35 -2.31 -12.66
C VAL A 195 7.98 -3.65 -12.31
N ILE A 196 7.46 -4.28 -11.23
CA ILE A 196 7.90 -5.62 -10.81
C ILE A 196 7.00 -6.62 -11.52
N ASP A 197 7.54 -7.28 -12.55
CA ASP A 197 6.74 -8.04 -13.50
C ASP A 197 7.61 -9.04 -14.29
N THR A 198 7.21 -9.40 -15.52
CA THR A 198 7.91 -10.30 -16.44
C THR A 198 9.16 -9.69 -17.09
N GLY A 199 9.46 -8.44 -16.79
CA GLY A 199 10.48 -7.64 -17.47
C GLY A 199 9.85 -6.61 -18.42
N VAL A 200 10.67 -5.73 -18.98
CA VAL A 200 10.22 -4.69 -19.91
C VAL A 200 11.12 -4.66 -21.14
N ASN A 201 10.51 -4.77 -22.30
CA ASN A 201 11.24 -4.70 -23.58
C ASN A 201 11.63 -3.27 -23.94
N HIS A 202 12.72 -3.13 -24.67
CA HIS A 202 13.16 -1.86 -25.29
C HIS A 202 12.23 -1.43 -26.43
N HIS A 203 10.96 -1.18 -26.10
CA HIS A 203 9.97 -0.72 -27.07
C HIS A 203 10.23 0.73 -27.50
N PRO A 204 10.13 1.12 -28.79
CA PRO A 204 10.41 2.48 -29.27
C PRO A 204 9.64 3.57 -28.51
N ASP A 205 8.43 3.26 -28.07
CA ASP A 205 7.56 4.18 -27.33
C ASP A 205 7.90 4.27 -25.81
N LEU A 206 8.80 3.40 -25.34
CA LEU A 206 9.22 3.33 -23.93
C LEU A 206 10.68 3.73 -23.71
N VAL A 207 11.54 3.57 -24.72
CA VAL A 207 12.99 3.60 -24.56
C VAL A 207 13.53 4.86 -23.87
N ASN A 208 12.89 6.01 -24.06
CA ASN A 208 13.30 7.29 -23.44
C ASN A 208 12.97 7.36 -21.93
N ASN A 209 12.11 6.49 -21.45
CA ASN A 209 11.63 6.49 -20.09
C ASN A 209 12.11 5.30 -19.26
N ILE A 210 12.81 4.34 -19.85
CA ILE A 210 13.38 3.21 -19.11
C ILE A 210 14.71 3.62 -18.47
N VAL A 211 14.86 3.32 -17.18
CA VAL A 211 16.15 3.39 -16.47
C VAL A 211 16.70 1.97 -16.25
N PRO A 212 18.01 1.81 -16.00
CA PRO A 212 18.59 0.51 -15.68
C PRO A 212 17.86 -0.19 -14.53
N GLY A 213 17.43 -1.41 -14.78
CA GLY A 213 16.74 -2.27 -13.82
C GLY A 213 17.58 -3.48 -13.39
N TYR A 214 16.90 -4.57 -12.97
CA TYR A 214 17.56 -5.79 -12.52
C TYR A 214 16.64 -7.00 -12.65
N ASP A 215 17.21 -8.18 -12.94
CA ASP A 215 16.52 -9.47 -12.89
C ASP A 215 16.73 -10.15 -11.54
N PHE A 216 15.63 -10.49 -10.87
CA PHE A 216 15.62 -11.16 -9.57
C PHE A 216 15.36 -12.65 -9.63
N LEU A 217 15.15 -13.23 -10.81
CA LEU A 217 14.94 -14.67 -10.93
C LEU A 217 16.21 -15.44 -10.55
N SER A 218 16.19 -16.14 -9.43
CA SER A 218 17.34 -16.89 -8.94
C SER A 218 17.54 -18.22 -9.67
N ASP A 219 16.51 -18.74 -10.32
CA ASP A 219 16.53 -20.01 -11.06
C ASP A 219 16.71 -19.73 -12.56
N ALA A 220 17.88 -20.06 -13.12
CA ALA A 220 18.20 -19.86 -14.52
C ALA A 220 17.22 -20.52 -15.52
N ILE A 221 16.48 -21.57 -15.10
CA ILE A 221 15.43 -22.18 -15.92
C ILE A 221 14.17 -21.30 -15.92
N GLN A 222 13.87 -20.63 -14.79
CA GLN A 222 12.77 -19.69 -14.71
C GLN A 222 13.10 -18.39 -15.43
N ALA A 223 14.35 -17.93 -15.35
CA ALA A 223 14.83 -16.74 -16.05
C ALA A 223 14.79 -16.93 -17.59
N ASP A 224 15.12 -18.14 -18.09
CA ASP A 224 15.14 -18.51 -19.53
C ASP A 224 15.99 -17.57 -20.41
N ASP A 225 17.04 -16.99 -19.86
CA ASP A 225 18.01 -16.11 -20.50
C ASP A 225 19.45 -16.65 -20.43
N GLY A 226 19.67 -17.72 -19.69
CA GLY A 226 20.94 -18.47 -19.66
C GLY A 226 21.65 -18.43 -18.31
N ASP A 227 21.27 -17.53 -17.41
CA ASP A 227 21.76 -17.42 -16.04
C ASP A 227 20.65 -17.13 -15.03
N GLY A 228 21.00 -16.69 -13.85
CA GLY A 228 20.06 -16.30 -12.79
C GLY A 228 20.01 -14.78 -12.65
N ARG A 229 19.97 -14.30 -11.40
CA ARG A 229 19.91 -12.85 -11.11
C ARG A 229 21.02 -12.07 -11.79
N ASP A 230 20.65 -11.07 -12.58
CA ASP A 230 21.60 -10.23 -13.31
C ASP A 230 21.07 -8.79 -13.54
N SER A 231 21.77 -8.02 -14.39
CA SER A 231 21.44 -6.63 -14.69
C SER A 231 20.57 -6.44 -15.92
N ASP A 232 20.09 -7.50 -16.56
CA ASP A 232 19.20 -7.43 -17.73
C ASP A 232 17.75 -7.75 -17.34
N PRO A 233 16.90 -6.75 -17.09
CA PRO A 233 15.51 -6.92 -16.72
C PRO A 233 14.58 -7.11 -17.94
N SER A 234 15.11 -7.48 -19.11
CA SER A 234 14.33 -7.63 -20.32
C SER A 234 13.40 -8.84 -20.26
N ASP A 235 12.21 -8.72 -20.85
CA ASP A 235 11.31 -9.84 -21.04
C ASP A 235 11.83 -10.74 -22.17
N SER A 236 12.08 -12.02 -21.89
CA SER A 236 12.71 -12.97 -22.82
C SER A 236 11.72 -13.75 -23.72
N ALA A 237 10.43 -13.36 -23.73
CA ALA A 237 9.37 -14.05 -24.49
C ALA A 237 8.98 -15.46 -24.06
N MET A 238 9.29 -15.83 -22.90
CA MET A 238 8.66 -16.79 -22.00
C MET A 238 8.02 -18.07 -22.57
N VAL A 239 8.78 -18.90 -23.24
CA VAL A 239 8.46 -20.33 -23.32
C VAL A 239 9.76 -21.12 -23.28
N PRO A 240 10.03 -21.95 -22.27
CA PRO A 240 11.13 -22.89 -22.31
C PRO A 240 11.07 -23.64 -23.64
N LYS A 241 12.22 -23.86 -24.29
CA LYS A 241 12.31 -24.51 -25.63
C LYS A 241 11.47 -25.80 -25.77
N ASN A 242 11.12 -26.44 -24.64
CA ASN A 242 10.31 -27.64 -24.56
C ASN A 242 8.87 -27.38 -24.09
N GLY A 243 8.49 -26.15 -23.77
CA GLY A 243 7.20 -25.81 -23.17
C GLY A 243 6.97 -26.42 -21.78
N ILE A 244 8.02 -26.91 -21.13
CA ILE A 244 7.94 -27.63 -19.84
C ILE A 244 8.97 -27.02 -18.88
N CYS A 245 8.51 -26.59 -17.73
CA CYS A 245 9.32 -26.09 -16.62
C CYS A 245 10.15 -27.20 -15.95
N SER A 246 11.19 -26.83 -15.21
CA SER A 246 12.05 -27.79 -14.48
C SER A 246 11.28 -28.68 -13.51
N ASN A 247 10.14 -28.20 -13.00
CA ASN A 247 9.22 -28.94 -12.13
C ASN A 247 8.21 -29.82 -12.91
N GLY A 248 8.32 -29.93 -14.23
CA GLY A 248 7.44 -30.73 -15.08
C GLY A 248 6.11 -30.04 -15.47
N ARG A 249 5.86 -28.80 -15.06
CA ARG A 249 4.69 -28.01 -15.45
C ARG A 249 4.83 -27.50 -16.89
N LYS A 250 3.70 -27.27 -17.56
CA LYS A 250 3.72 -26.49 -18.79
C LYS A 250 4.01 -25.03 -18.46
N ALA A 251 4.90 -24.42 -19.23
CA ALA A 251 5.17 -23.00 -19.12
C ALA A 251 3.89 -22.20 -19.47
N GLU A 252 3.67 -21.13 -18.72
CA GLU A 252 2.50 -20.26 -18.89
C GLU A 252 2.73 -19.29 -20.05
N SER A 253 2.06 -19.50 -21.19
CA SER A 253 2.26 -18.70 -22.40
C SER A 253 1.51 -17.36 -22.40
N TYR A 254 0.57 -17.15 -21.50
CA TYR A 254 -0.30 -15.98 -21.47
C TYR A 254 0.31 -14.73 -20.79
N MET A 255 1.49 -14.86 -20.20
CA MET A 255 2.17 -13.75 -19.53
C MET A 255 3.12 -12.95 -20.43
N ARG A 256 3.22 -13.31 -21.70
CA ARG A 256 4.17 -12.66 -22.59
C ARG A 256 3.96 -11.16 -22.65
N TRP A 257 5.07 -10.44 -22.51
CA TRP A 257 5.12 -8.97 -22.64
C TRP A 257 4.24 -8.22 -21.64
N HIS A 258 3.84 -8.90 -20.55
CA HIS A 258 2.94 -8.32 -19.58
C HIS A 258 3.57 -7.09 -18.91
N GLY A 259 4.81 -7.16 -18.44
CA GLY A 259 5.51 -6.02 -17.88
C GLY A 259 5.72 -4.88 -18.88
N THR A 260 5.94 -5.21 -20.17
CA THR A 260 6.00 -4.22 -21.26
C THR A 260 4.67 -3.51 -21.44
N HIS A 261 3.56 -4.23 -21.38
CA HIS A 261 2.21 -3.66 -21.46
C HIS A 261 1.91 -2.73 -20.27
N ILE A 262 2.25 -3.14 -19.07
CA ILE A 262 2.12 -2.35 -17.82
C ILE A 262 2.95 -1.06 -17.93
N ALA A 263 4.20 -1.17 -18.38
CA ALA A 263 5.10 -0.02 -18.53
C ALA A 263 4.56 1.01 -19.53
N GLY A 264 3.98 0.56 -20.65
CA GLY A 264 3.37 1.43 -21.65
C GLY A 264 2.19 2.22 -21.08
N THR A 265 1.30 1.57 -20.36
CA THR A 265 0.18 2.24 -19.68
C THR A 265 0.67 3.33 -18.71
N ILE A 266 1.77 3.07 -18.00
CA ILE A 266 2.34 4.05 -17.05
C ILE A 266 3.01 5.20 -17.79
N ALA A 267 3.96 4.92 -18.69
CA ALA A 267 4.92 5.92 -19.16
C ALA A 267 5.37 5.77 -20.61
N ALA A 268 4.52 5.30 -21.53
CA ALA A 268 4.81 5.47 -22.96
C ALA A 268 5.00 6.97 -23.26
N SER A 269 5.94 7.27 -24.16
CA SER A 269 6.31 8.65 -24.49
C SER A 269 5.15 9.35 -25.22
N ALA A 270 4.61 10.41 -24.66
CA ALA A 270 3.51 11.15 -25.29
C ALA A 270 4.01 12.15 -26.34
N ASN A 271 3.15 12.46 -27.31
CA ASN A 271 3.35 13.50 -28.31
C ASN A 271 4.58 13.26 -29.21
N ASN A 272 4.88 12.00 -29.50
CA ASN A 272 6.01 11.56 -30.33
C ASN A 272 5.58 11.08 -31.75
N LYS A 273 4.27 11.12 -32.06
CA LYS A 273 3.62 10.69 -33.33
C LYS A 273 3.67 9.19 -33.55
N ILE A 274 3.99 8.38 -32.58
CA ILE A 274 3.96 6.92 -32.68
C ILE A 274 3.15 6.36 -31.49
N GLY A 275 2.49 5.26 -31.73
CA GLY A 275 1.89 4.43 -30.68
C GLY A 275 0.88 5.14 -29.80
N ILE A 276 1.14 5.09 -28.50
CA ILE A 276 0.23 5.46 -27.42
C ILE A 276 0.82 6.54 -26.50
N SER A 277 -0.01 7.12 -25.68
CA SER A 277 0.45 7.99 -24.57
C SER A 277 0.39 7.24 -23.24
N GLY A 278 1.49 7.25 -22.49
CA GLY A 278 1.45 6.87 -21.09
C GLY A 278 0.67 7.88 -20.26
N ILE A 279 0.14 7.44 -19.11
CA ILE A 279 -0.59 8.32 -18.17
C ILE A 279 0.36 9.33 -17.54
N SER A 280 1.61 8.92 -17.25
CA SER A 280 2.70 9.74 -16.72
C SER A 280 3.88 9.74 -17.71
N PRO A 281 3.77 10.40 -18.87
CA PRO A 281 4.68 10.19 -20.00
C PRO A 281 6.12 10.69 -19.76
N ASN A 282 6.38 11.44 -18.69
CA ASN A 282 7.72 11.88 -18.30
C ASN A 282 8.27 11.10 -17.08
N ALA A 283 7.46 10.23 -16.46
CA ALA A 283 7.95 9.35 -15.41
C ALA A 283 8.97 8.34 -15.96
N LYS A 284 9.87 7.89 -15.09
CA LYS A 284 10.83 6.84 -15.44
C LYS A 284 10.32 5.48 -14.99
N ILE A 285 10.49 4.49 -15.83
CA ILE A 285 10.21 3.09 -15.54
C ILE A 285 11.50 2.43 -15.07
N LEU A 286 11.47 1.89 -13.86
CA LEU A 286 12.47 0.97 -13.34
C LEU A 286 11.96 -0.45 -13.58
N PRO A 287 12.43 -1.15 -14.62
CA PRO A 287 12.04 -2.53 -14.85
C PRO A 287 12.70 -3.43 -13.82
N VAL A 288 11.90 -4.26 -13.17
CA VAL A 288 12.36 -5.25 -12.20
C VAL A 288 11.74 -6.59 -12.59
N ARG A 289 12.54 -7.42 -13.23
CA ARG A 289 12.08 -8.73 -13.65
C ARG A 289 12.07 -9.67 -12.45
N ALA A 290 10.91 -10.19 -12.13
CA ALA A 290 10.70 -11.10 -11.02
C ALA A 290 9.82 -12.30 -11.39
N PHE A 291 9.34 -12.35 -12.63
CA PHE A 291 8.50 -13.43 -13.14
C PHE A 291 9.09 -14.02 -14.42
N GLY A 292 9.24 -15.33 -14.42
CA GLY A 292 9.61 -16.11 -15.58
C GLY A 292 8.46 -17.00 -16.07
N PRO A 293 8.64 -17.76 -17.17
CA PRO A 293 7.61 -18.62 -17.77
C PRO A 293 7.12 -19.72 -16.82
N CYS A 294 7.87 -20.00 -15.79
CA CYS A 294 7.58 -21.03 -14.80
C CYS A 294 7.19 -20.47 -13.42
N GLY A 295 6.71 -19.21 -13.40
CA GLY A 295 6.38 -18.49 -12.18
C GLY A 295 7.58 -17.79 -11.55
N THR A 296 7.55 -17.62 -10.25
CA THR A 296 8.62 -17.02 -9.45
C THR A 296 8.62 -17.60 -8.04
N ARG A 297 9.70 -17.37 -7.31
CA ARG A 297 9.78 -17.71 -5.88
C ARG A 297 9.36 -16.51 -5.02
N PHE A 298 8.81 -16.80 -3.87
CA PHE A 298 8.46 -15.75 -2.89
C PHE A 298 9.68 -14.93 -2.46
N SER A 299 10.84 -15.60 -2.30
CA SER A 299 12.12 -14.95 -1.99
C SER A 299 12.53 -13.94 -3.06
N ASP A 300 12.41 -14.28 -4.34
CA ASP A 300 12.77 -13.42 -5.46
C ASP A 300 11.89 -12.17 -5.52
N VAL A 301 10.58 -12.34 -5.33
CA VAL A 301 9.64 -11.21 -5.31
C VAL A 301 9.86 -10.28 -4.13
N THR A 302 10.13 -10.82 -2.94
CA THR A 302 10.40 -9.98 -1.75
C THR A 302 11.67 -9.16 -1.89
N ASP A 303 12.72 -9.77 -2.45
CA ASP A 303 13.97 -9.07 -2.76
C ASP A 303 13.76 -7.98 -3.83
N ALA A 304 13.04 -8.30 -4.90
CA ALA A 304 12.68 -7.36 -5.95
C ALA A 304 11.94 -6.12 -5.42
N ILE A 305 10.91 -6.32 -4.58
CA ILE A 305 10.12 -5.24 -3.98
C ILE A 305 11.02 -4.36 -3.10
N LYS A 306 11.85 -4.96 -2.29
CA LYS A 306 12.73 -4.23 -1.38
C LYS A 306 13.77 -3.42 -2.13
N TRP A 307 14.45 -4.03 -3.12
CA TRP A 307 15.44 -3.37 -3.95
C TRP A 307 14.83 -2.21 -4.77
N ALA A 308 13.65 -2.41 -5.34
CA ALA A 308 12.95 -1.37 -6.10
C ALA A 308 12.73 -0.10 -5.28
N GLY A 309 12.44 -0.23 -3.98
CA GLY A 309 12.31 0.88 -3.03
C GLY A 309 13.64 1.46 -2.52
N GLY A 310 14.79 1.05 -3.08
CA GLY A 310 16.11 1.54 -2.69
C GLY A 310 16.58 0.99 -1.33
N LEU A 311 16.05 -0.15 -0.91
CA LEU A 311 16.51 -0.85 0.28
C LEU A 311 17.59 -1.86 -0.11
N LYS A 312 18.53 -2.11 0.80
CA LYS A 312 19.62 -3.04 0.55
C LYS A 312 19.10 -4.47 0.45
N VAL A 313 19.53 -5.16 -0.59
CA VAL A 313 19.38 -6.60 -0.79
C VAL A 313 20.78 -7.21 -0.90
N GLN A 314 21.00 -8.36 -0.27
CA GLN A 314 22.31 -9.02 -0.25
C GLN A 314 22.67 -9.51 -1.67
N ASP A 315 23.96 -9.44 -2.01
CA ASP A 315 24.50 -9.88 -3.31
C ASP A 315 23.86 -9.24 -4.56
N THR A 316 23.22 -8.08 -4.37
CA THR A 316 22.58 -7.31 -5.43
C THR A 316 23.22 -5.92 -5.49
N PRO A 317 23.50 -5.36 -6.67
CA PRO A 317 24.02 -4.00 -6.79
C PRO A 317 23.04 -2.98 -6.19
N GLU A 318 23.57 -1.89 -5.67
CA GLU A 318 22.74 -0.80 -5.15
C GLU A 318 21.84 -0.23 -6.25
N ASN A 319 20.57 -0.06 -5.95
CA ASN A 319 19.62 0.59 -6.86
C ASN A 319 19.92 2.10 -6.95
N ARG A 320 20.35 2.55 -8.11
CA ARG A 320 20.65 3.98 -8.38
C ARG A 320 19.41 4.80 -8.73
N TYR A 321 18.27 4.14 -8.94
CA TYR A 321 17.00 4.75 -9.36
C TYR A 321 15.85 4.31 -8.45
N PRO A 322 15.95 4.52 -7.11
CA PRO A 322 14.92 4.06 -6.19
C PRO A 322 13.55 4.64 -6.55
N ALA A 323 12.56 3.77 -6.58
CA ALA A 323 11.21 4.11 -7.00
C ALA A 323 10.45 4.87 -5.91
N GLN A 324 9.67 5.87 -6.30
CA GLN A 324 8.68 6.53 -5.46
C GLN A 324 7.33 5.82 -5.52
N VAL A 325 7.10 5.01 -6.55
CA VAL A 325 5.90 4.20 -6.75
C VAL A 325 6.30 2.80 -7.21
N ILE A 326 5.71 1.77 -6.64
CA ILE A 326 5.93 0.37 -7.00
C ILE A 326 4.62 -0.23 -7.49
N ASN A 327 4.62 -0.76 -8.72
CA ASN A 327 3.49 -1.45 -9.33
C ASN A 327 3.66 -2.97 -9.23
N LEU A 328 2.66 -3.64 -8.64
CA LEU A 328 2.57 -5.08 -8.46
C LEU A 328 1.31 -5.60 -9.17
N SER A 329 1.42 -5.84 -10.48
CA SER A 329 0.29 -6.34 -11.29
C SER A 329 0.13 -7.86 -11.18
N PHE A 330 0.36 -8.42 -10.00
CA PHE A 330 0.31 -9.86 -9.71
C PHE A 330 -0.22 -10.14 -8.30
N GLY A 331 -0.44 -11.40 -8.01
CA GLY A 331 -0.76 -11.88 -6.66
C GLY A 331 -1.21 -13.33 -6.65
N SER A 332 -1.38 -13.86 -5.46
CA SER A 332 -1.81 -15.24 -5.22
C SER A 332 -3.02 -15.30 -4.29
N TYR A 333 -3.94 -16.22 -4.57
CA TYR A 333 -5.06 -16.50 -3.68
C TYR A 333 -4.60 -17.36 -2.51
N LEU A 334 -4.97 -16.92 -1.33
CA LEU A 334 -4.74 -17.63 -0.08
C LEU A 334 -5.98 -18.46 0.27
N ASN A 335 -5.78 -19.56 0.98
CA ASN A 335 -6.91 -20.27 1.54
C ASN A 335 -7.66 -19.45 2.59
N SER A 336 -8.92 -19.81 2.84
CA SER A 336 -9.81 -19.11 3.76
C SER A 336 -9.15 -18.92 5.14
N GLY A 337 -9.07 -17.65 5.60
CA GLY A 337 -8.52 -17.28 6.91
C GLY A 337 -7.08 -16.77 6.90
N SER A 338 -6.38 -16.83 5.79
CA SER A 338 -4.99 -16.32 5.69
C SER A 338 -4.96 -14.81 5.64
N LYS A 339 -4.00 -14.22 6.37
CA LYS A 339 -3.69 -12.78 6.35
C LYS A 339 -2.55 -12.53 5.36
N CYS A 340 -2.23 -11.26 5.13
CA CYS A 340 -0.99 -10.89 4.45
C CYS A 340 0.22 -11.63 5.04
N PHE A 341 1.11 -12.14 4.21
CA PHE A 341 2.35 -12.75 4.68
C PHE A 341 3.19 -11.74 5.45
N LYS A 342 3.71 -12.18 6.60
CA LYS A 342 4.52 -11.31 7.46
C LYS A 342 5.71 -10.70 6.71
N GLY A 343 6.40 -11.47 5.86
CA GLY A 343 7.51 -10.97 5.04
C GLY A 343 7.11 -9.83 4.10
N TYR A 344 5.96 -9.92 3.46
CA TYR A 344 5.41 -8.81 2.67
C TYR A 344 5.06 -7.62 3.55
N GLN A 345 4.36 -7.86 4.67
CA GLN A 345 3.91 -6.77 5.54
C GLN A 345 5.09 -5.97 6.09
N ASP A 346 6.14 -6.65 6.58
CA ASP A 346 7.34 -5.99 7.11
C ASP A 346 8.01 -5.09 6.05
N ILE A 347 8.06 -5.53 4.79
CA ILE A 347 8.61 -4.75 3.67
C ILE A 347 7.72 -3.55 3.35
N PHE A 348 6.40 -3.75 3.28
CA PHE A 348 5.47 -2.66 2.97
C PHE A 348 5.43 -1.61 4.07
N ASP A 349 5.55 -2.00 5.34
CA ASP A 349 5.67 -1.07 6.46
C ASP A 349 6.95 -0.21 6.32
N GLU A 350 8.08 -0.82 5.92
CA GLU A 350 9.35 -0.11 5.70
C GLU A 350 9.26 0.85 4.50
N LEU A 351 8.67 0.44 3.39
CA LEU A 351 8.46 1.26 2.19
C LEU A 351 7.51 2.42 2.46
N HIS A 352 6.41 2.16 3.17
CA HIS A 352 5.45 3.20 3.57
C HIS A 352 6.10 4.26 4.46
N ALA A 353 6.91 3.85 5.45
CA ALA A 353 7.67 4.77 6.29
C ALA A 353 8.65 5.66 5.50
N LYS A 354 9.10 5.20 4.33
CA LYS A 354 9.91 5.99 3.38
C LYS A 354 9.06 6.84 2.42
N GLY A 355 7.75 6.80 2.52
CA GLY A 355 6.83 7.53 1.66
C GLY A 355 6.66 6.93 0.26
N ILE A 356 7.01 5.68 0.05
CA ILE A 356 6.89 4.97 -1.23
C ILE A 356 5.46 4.42 -1.36
N VAL A 357 4.83 4.68 -2.51
CA VAL A 357 3.48 4.19 -2.81
C VAL A 357 3.57 2.79 -3.40
N VAL A 358 2.89 1.83 -2.80
CA VAL A 358 2.80 0.46 -3.33
C VAL A 358 1.38 0.21 -3.83
N VAL A 359 1.26 -0.26 -5.07
CA VAL A 359 -0.01 -0.51 -5.77
C VAL A 359 -0.05 -1.96 -6.19
N ALA A 360 -1.13 -2.67 -5.89
CA ALA A 360 -1.32 -4.06 -6.29
C ALA A 360 -2.68 -4.31 -6.93
N SER A 361 -2.71 -5.21 -7.92
CA SER A 361 -3.94 -5.70 -8.52
C SER A 361 -4.75 -6.55 -7.55
N ALA A 362 -6.09 -6.43 -7.55
CA ALA A 362 -6.98 -7.13 -6.63
C ALA A 362 -7.28 -8.60 -7.00
N GLY A 363 -6.89 -9.02 -8.22
CA GLY A 363 -7.14 -10.37 -8.76
C GLY A 363 -8.42 -10.49 -9.58
N ASN A 364 -8.51 -11.59 -10.38
CA ASN A 364 -9.48 -11.77 -11.46
C ASN A 364 -10.42 -12.99 -11.29
N LYS A 365 -10.58 -13.52 -10.08
CA LYS A 365 -11.39 -14.72 -9.83
C LYS A 365 -12.76 -14.46 -9.21
N ASN A 366 -13.23 -13.20 -9.19
CA ASN A 366 -14.51 -12.85 -8.54
C ASN A 366 -14.59 -13.34 -7.07
N LEU A 367 -13.49 -13.16 -6.33
CA LEU A 367 -13.36 -13.52 -4.91
C LEU A 367 -13.13 -12.28 -4.06
N ASP A 368 -13.32 -12.42 -2.75
CA ASP A 368 -13.00 -11.35 -1.81
C ASP A 368 -11.47 -11.14 -1.75
N VAL A 369 -11.04 -9.90 -1.99
CA VAL A 369 -9.62 -9.52 -2.05
C VAL A 369 -8.86 -9.75 -0.74
N LYS A 370 -9.56 -9.88 0.39
CA LYS A 370 -8.93 -10.27 1.67
C LYS A 370 -8.17 -11.61 1.59
N TYR A 371 -8.46 -12.43 0.58
CA TYR A 371 -7.79 -13.69 0.29
C TYR A 371 -6.75 -13.60 -0.82
N PHE A 372 -6.43 -12.39 -1.30
CA PHE A 372 -5.51 -12.19 -2.41
C PHE A 372 -4.30 -11.35 -1.99
N THR A 373 -3.14 -11.97 -1.84
CA THR A 373 -1.89 -11.31 -1.47
C THR A 373 -1.10 -10.93 -2.71
N PRO A 374 -0.41 -9.76 -2.76
CA PRO A 374 -0.18 -8.80 -1.68
C PRO A 374 -1.27 -7.72 -1.54
N ALA A 375 -2.34 -7.74 -2.32
CA ALA A 375 -3.39 -6.72 -2.29
C ALA A 375 -4.15 -6.63 -0.94
N ASN A 376 -4.10 -7.69 -0.12
CA ASN A 376 -4.70 -7.73 1.22
C ASN A 376 -3.77 -7.20 2.33
N CYS A 377 -2.56 -6.76 1.99
CA CYS A 377 -1.60 -6.24 2.95
C CYS A 377 -1.88 -4.78 3.31
N ASN A 378 -1.52 -4.37 4.53
CA ASN A 378 -1.56 -2.97 4.91
C ASN A 378 -0.56 -2.16 4.08
N HIS A 379 -0.84 -0.87 3.87
CA HIS A 379 -0.01 0.06 3.10
C HIS A 379 0.12 -0.28 1.61
N VAL A 380 -0.72 -1.18 1.11
CA VAL A 380 -0.84 -1.50 -0.32
C VAL A 380 -2.15 -0.94 -0.85
N ILE A 381 -2.09 -0.19 -1.94
CA ILE A 381 -3.29 0.26 -2.66
C ILE A 381 -3.81 -0.88 -3.52
N SER A 382 -4.87 -1.53 -3.07
CA SER A 382 -5.54 -2.62 -3.77
C SER A 382 -6.46 -2.09 -4.87
N VAL A 383 -6.26 -2.51 -6.11
CA VAL A 383 -6.95 -1.96 -7.28
C VAL A 383 -7.85 -3.00 -7.95
N SER A 384 -9.16 -2.76 -7.94
CA SER A 384 -10.12 -3.52 -8.75
C SER A 384 -10.29 -2.90 -10.13
N SER A 385 -10.88 -3.64 -11.07
CA SER A 385 -11.01 -3.18 -12.45
C SER A 385 -12.43 -2.82 -12.84
N THR A 386 -12.58 -1.94 -13.87
CA THR A 386 -13.84 -1.61 -14.51
C THR A 386 -13.76 -1.79 -16.02
N THR A 387 -14.90 -2.10 -16.63
CA THR A 387 -15.08 -2.17 -18.08
C THR A 387 -15.14 -0.77 -18.69
N ARG A 388 -15.13 -0.68 -20.02
CA ARG A 388 -15.36 0.55 -20.78
C ARG A 388 -16.72 1.21 -20.46
N MET A 389 -17.69 0.42 -19.99
CA MET A 389 -19.02 0.91 -19.57
C MET A 389 -19.12 1.26 -18.10
N GLY A 390 -18.01 1.25 -17.34
CA GLY A 390 -17.99 1.56 -15.91
C GLY A 390 -18.56 0.45 -15.02
N GLU A 391 -18.71 -0.75 -15.55
CA GLU A 391 -19.21 -1.93 -14.83
C GLU A 391 -18.05 -2.70 -14.20
N ARG A 392 -18.32 -3.48 -13.14
CA ARG A 392 -17.38 -4.43 -12.60
C ARG A 392 -17.31 -5.69 -13.49
N PRO A 393 -16.15 -6.04 -14.09
CA PRO A 393 -15.97 -7.33 -14.76
C PRO A 393 -15.84 -8.48 -13.75
N VAL A 394 -15.26 -9.60 -14.17
CA VAL A 394 -14.91 -10.73 -13.26
C VAL A 394 -13.70 -10.36 -12.37
N ALA A 395 -13.69 -9.15 -11.79
CA ALA A 395 -12.67 -8.69 -10.88
C ALA A 395 -12.98 -9.07 -9.43
N SER A 396 -11.94 -9.24 -8.61
CA SER A 396 -12.09 -9.42 -7.17
C SER A 396 -12.65 -8.17 -6.50
N TYR A 397 -13.31 -8.37 -5.38
CA TYR A 397 -14.09 -7.37 -4.65
C TYR A 397 -13.82 -7.47 -3.13
N GLY A 398 -14.46 -6.67 -2.34
CA GLY A 398 -14.39 -6.72 -0.88
C GLY A 398 -13.97 -5.41 -0.24
N SER A 399 -14.08 -5.35 1.08
CA SER A 399 -13.76 -4.14 1.87
C SER A 399 -12.31 -3.70 1.80
N SER A 400 -11.41 -4.61 1.40
CA SER A 400 -9.98 -4.31 1.21
C SER A 400 -9.66 -3.71 -0.18
N VAL A 401 -10.65 -3.58 -1.09
CA VAL A 401 -10.43 -2.81 -2.34
C VAL A 401 -10.29 -1.34 -2.01
N SER A 402 -9.12 -0.77 -2.29
CA SER A 402 -8.82 0.64 -2.00
C SER A 402 -9.46 1.59 -3.01
N ILE A 403 -9.49 1.20 -4.30
CA ILE A 403 -9.94 2.02 -5.43
C ILE A 403 -10.19 1.14 -6.66
N SER A 404 -10.93 1.63 -7.65
CA SER A 404 -11.05 0.99 -8.95
C SER A 404 -10.56 1.90 -10.09
N ALA A 405 -10.06 1.26 -11.15
CA ALA A 405 -9.60 1.92 -12.37
C ALA A 405 -9.97 1.10 -13.62
N PRO A 406 -9.89 1.65 -14.82
CA PRO A 406 -10.09 0.90 -16.05
C PRO A 406 -9.18 -0.32 -16.14
N GLY A 407 -9.75 -1.49 -16.39
CA GLY A 407 -9.03 -2.74 -16.62
C GLY A 407 -9.57 -3.49 -17.83
N GLY A 408 -10.70 -3.04 -18.39
CA GLY A 408 -11.27 -3.56 -19.62
C GLY A 408 -11.84 -4.98 -19.54
N THR A 409 -12.09 -5.54 -20.70
CA THR A 409 -12.47 -6.93 -20.93
C THR A 409 -11.74 -7.47 -22.17
N HIS A 410 -11.73 -8.79 -22.36
CA HIS A 410 -11.14 -9.43 -23.55
C HIS A 410 -12.04 -9.34 -24.81
N ALA A 411 -13.18 -8.65 -24.75
CA ALA A 411 -13.98 -8.37 -25.94
C ALA A 411 -13.23 -7.37 -26.85
N PRO A 412 -13.36 -7.49 -28.17
CA PRO A 412 -12.68 -6.59 -29.13
C PRO A 412 -12.95 -5.10 -28.84
N ASN A 413 -11.94 -4.28 -28.88
CA ASN A 413 -11.97 -2.83 -28.60
C ASN A 413 -12.46 -2.45 -27.18
N GLN A 414 -12.37 -3.38 -26.23
CA GLN A 414 -12.77 -3.16 -24.83
C GLN A 414 -11.66 -3.41 -23.83
N GLY A 415 -10.50 -3.88 -24.28
CA GLY A 415 -9.29 -4.04 -23.47
C GLY A 415 -8.59 -2.70 -23.23
N ILE A 416 -7.51 -2.75 -22.49
CA ILE A 416 -6.56 -1.65 -22.31
C ILE A 416 -5.49 -1.79 -23.37
N PHE A 417 -5.36 -0.78 -24.23
CA PHE A 417 -4.45 -0.79 -25.36
C PHE A 417 -3.10 -0.22 -24.97
N SER A 418 -2.03 -1.03 -25.06
CA SER A 418 -0.70 -0.64 -24.62
C SER A 418 0.42 -1.29 -25.46
N THR A 419 1.69 -0.92 -25.17
CA THR A 419 2.89 -1.45 -25.81
C THR A 419 2.99 -2.97 -25.64
N PHE A 420 3.39 -3.65 -26.70
CA PHE A 420 3.45 -5.11 -26.77
C PHE A 420 4.56 -5.58 -27.73
N ASN A 421 4.66 -6.90 -27.93
CA ASN A 421 5.58 -7.50 -28.90
C ASN A 421 4.93 -8.72 -29.57
N THR A 422 5.20 -8.94 -30.86
CA THR A 422 4.61 -10.04 -31.62
C THR A 422 5.23 -11.40 -31.34
N GLY A 423 6.36 -11.43 -30.66
CA GLY A 423 7.11 -12.65 -30.40
C GLY A 423 6.34 -13.67 -29.56
N MET A 424 6.36 -14.93 -29.98
CA MET A 424 5.68 -16.04 -29.30
C MET A 424 6.62 -16.89 -28.44
N ILE A 425 7.87 -17.05 -28.89
CA ILE A 425 8.91 -17.88 -28.26
C ILE A 425 10.26 -17.17 -28.19
N SER A 426 10.36 -15.99 -28.77
CA SER A 426 11.52 -15.10 -28.73
C SER A 426 11.02 -13.69 -29.04
N VAL A 427 11.82 -12.68 -28.75
CA VAL A 427 11.51 -11.28 -29.10
C VAL A 427 11.22 -11.16 -30.60
N GLY A 428 10.05 -10.64 -30.95
CA GLY A 428 9.61 -10.34 -32.31
C GLY A 428 9.56 -8.83 -32.58
N GLU A 429 8.63 -8.41 -33.44
CA GLU A 429 8.44 -7.00 -33.76
C GLU A 429 7.71 -6.26 -32.63
N HIS A 430 8.07 -5.00 -32.40
CA HIS A 430 7.35 -4.13 -31.49
C HIS A 430 5.96 -3.83 -32.05
N ASN A 431 4.96 -3.94 -31.22
CA ASN A 431 3.58 -3.62 -31.57
C ASN A 431 2.79 -3.13 -30.35
N TYR A 432 1.48 -3.03 -30.50
CA TYR A 432 0.54 -2.63 -29.46
C TYR A 432 -0.60 -3.65 -29.43
N SER A 433 -1.11 -3.95 -28.24
CA SER A 433 -2.19 -4.92 -28.08
C SER A 433 -3.13 -4.53 -26.95
N GLU A 434 -4.36 -5.02 -27.04
CA GLU A 434 -5.32 -4.95 -25.91
C GLU A 434 -5.04 -6.07 -24.93
N ASN A 435 -5.15 -5.74 -23.66
CA ASN A 435 -5.17 -6.72 -22.56
C ASN A 435 -6.20 -6.30 -21.51
N ALA A 436 -6.61 -7.23 -20.63
CA ALA A 436 -7.65 -6.94 -19.66
C ALA A 436 -7.41 -7.59 -18.30
N GLY A 437 -7.95 -6.97 -17.26
CA GLY A 437 -7.89 -7.46 -15.88
C GLY A 437 -7.46 -6.41 -14.86
N THR A 438 -7.45 -6.80 -13.61
CA THR A 438 -6.97 -5.92 -12.52
C THR A 438 -5.49 -5.58 -12.66
N SER A 439 -4.72 -6.41 -13.38
CA SER A 439 -3.34 -6.14 -13.75
C SER A 439 -3.20 -4.90 -14.63
N MET A 440 -4.19 -4.62 -15.49
CA MET A 440 -4.23 -3.42 -16.35
C MET A 440 -4.80 -2.21 -15.60
N ALA A 441 -5.61 -2.44 -14.56
CA ALA A 441 -6.13 -1.37 -13.69
C ALA A 441 -5.05 -0.81 -12.73
N ALA A 442 -4.20 -1.65 -12.18
CA ALA A 442 -3.13 -1.26 -11.24
C ALA A 442 -2.18 -0.19 -11.81
N PRO A 443 -1.66 -0.29 -13.06
CA PRO A 443 -0.77 0.72 -13.62
C PRO A 443 -1.43 2.09 -13.80
N HIS A 444 -2.75 2.20 -13.95
CA HIS A 444 -3.44 3.48 -13.92
C HIS A 444 -3.26 4.19 -12.58
N ILE A 445 -3.43 3.45 -11.49
CA ILE A 445 -3.25 3.99 -10.13
C ILE A 445 -1.78 4.32 -9.86
N SER A 446 -0.86 3.46 -10.30
CA SER A 446 0.58 3.71 -10.18
C SER A 446 1.01 4.98 -10.92
N ALA A 447 0.50 5.18 -12.12
CA ALA A 447 0.79 6.37 -12.91
C ALA A 447 0.15 7.64 -12.31
N ILE A 448 -1.08 7.57 -11.81
CA ILE A 448 -1.69 8.69 -11.08
C ILE A 448 -0.90 9.01 -9.80
N ALA A 449 -0.38 8.01 -9.11
CA ALA A 449 0.52 8.21 -7.97
C ALA A 449 1.83 8.90 -8.40
N ALA A 450 2.36 8.57 -9.58
CA ALA A 450 3.54 9.25 -10.14
C ALA A 450 3.25 10.72 -10.48
N LEU A 451 2.11 11.01 -11.12
CA LEU A 451 1.66 12.39 -11.33
C LEU A 451 1.54 13.15 -10.00
N ALA A 452 0.99 12.49 -8.98
CA ALA A 452 0.81 13.05 -7.65
C ALA A 452 2.15 13.36 -6.96
N LYS A 453 3.11 12.44 -7.03
CA LYS A 453 4.48 12.63 -6.51
C LYS A 453 5.25 13.72 -7.26
N SER A 454 5.03 13.86 -8.55
CA SER A 454 5.64 14.94 -9.35
C SER A 454 5.11 16.33 -8.94
N VAL A 455 3.81 16.46 -8.66
CA VAL A 455 3.21 17.71 -8.16
C VAL A 455 3.62 18.00 -6.72
N ASN A 456 3.63 16.98 -5.89
CA ASN A 456 3.94 17.09 -4.46
C ASN A 456 4.83 15.92 -4.02
N PRO A 457 6.15 16.05 -4.10
CA PRO A 457 7.10 14.98 -3.73
C PRO A 457 6.96 14.50 -2.28
N ASP A 458 6.53 15.39 -1.38
CA ASP A 458 6.35 15.10 0.05
C ASP A 458 4.98 14.49 0.38
N ALA A 459 4.09 14.34 -0.61
CA ALA A 459 2.80 13.70 -0.37
C ALA A 459 3.00 12.25 0.09
N THR A 460 2.45 11.93 1.27
CA THR A 460 2.51 10.57 1.81
C THR A 460 1.63 9.61 0.99
N PRO A 461 1.90 8.30 1.01
CA PRO A 461 1.05 7.31 0.35
C PRO A 461 -0.42 7.42 0.75
N ASP A 462 -0.70 7.60 2.04
CA ASP A 462 -2.06 7.75 2.57
C ASP A 462 -2.76 9.00 2.04
N ARG A 463 -2.03 10.12 1.92
CA ARG A 463 -2.59 11.36 1.35
C ARG A 463 -2.92 11.19 -0.12
N ILE A 464 -2.07 10.51 -0.88
CA ILE A 464 -2.29 10.22 -2.29
C ILE A 464 -3.51 9.31 -2.44
N LEU A 465 -3.59 8.22 -1.67
CA LEU A 465 -4.76 7.32 -1.67
C LEU A 465 -6.04 8.07 -1.29
N SER A 466 -6.01 8.87 -0.25
CA SER A 466 -7.18 9.68 0.17
C SER A 466 -7.66 10.62 -0.93
N ALA A 467 -6.74 11.28 -1.67
CA ALA A 467 -7.08 12.13 -2.80
C ALA A 467 -7.72 11.33 -3.96
N MET A 468 -7.16 10.14 -4.26
CA MET A 468 -7.73 9.22 -5.27
C MET A 468 -9.14 8.76 -4.88
N GLN A 469 -9.31 8.30 -3.65
CA GLN A 469 -10.61 7.85 -3.15
C GLN A 469 -11.66 8.97 -3.19
N LYS A 470 -11.27 10.17 -2.82
CA LYS A 470 -12.13 11.34 -2.90
C LYS A 470 -12.50 11.70 -4.35
N SER A 471 -11.57 11.55 -5.29
CA SER A 471 -11.82 11.78 -6.72
C SER A 471 -12.86 10.82 -7.30
N ALA A 472 -12.95 9.63 -6.74
CA ALA A 472 -13.78 8.52 -7.21
C ALA A 472 -15.24 8.58 -6.72
N GLN A 473 -15.55 9.31 -5.65
CA GLN A 473 -16.86 9.26 -4.95
C GLN A 473 -18.09 9.56 -5.81
N ASN A 474 -17.94 10.37 -6.84
CA ASN A 474 -19.03 10.72 -7.77
C ASN A 474 -18.97 9.92 -9.07
N ARG A 475 -18.22 8.82 -9.08
CA ARG A 475 -18.03 7.94 -10.23
C ARG A 475 -18.26 6.49 -9.83
N PRO A 476 -19.52 6.12 -9.46
CA PRO A 476 -19.85 4.80 -8.96
C PRO A 476 -19.62 3.75 -10.02
N ILE A 477 -19.29 2.55 -9.58
CA ILE A 477 -19.14 1.37 -10.42
C ILE A 477 -20.49 0.70 -10.56
N GLN A 478 -20.92 0.51 -11.80
CA GLN A 478 -22.16 -0.20 -12.09
C GLN A 478 -22.02 -1.69 -11.75
N ASN A 479 -23.14 -2.31 -11.36
CA ASN A 479 -23.20 -3.72 -10.99
C ASN A 479 -22.31 -4.10 -9.78
N CYS A 480 -22.08 -3.15 -8.86
CA CYS A 480 -21.31 -3.39 -7.63
C CYS A 480 -22.10 -3.25 -6.32
N ASP A 481 -23.42 -3.11 -6.36
CA ASP A 481 -24.27 -2.80 -5.21
C ASP A 481 -24.21 -3.85 -4.08
N GLN A 482 -24.00 -5.13 -4.41
CA GLN A 482 -23.86 -6.22 -3.46
C GLN A 482 -22.39 -6.60 -3.15
N TYR A 483 -21.44 -5.88 -3.75
CA TYR A 483 -20.01 -6.09 -3.61
C TYR A 483 -19.36 -4.78 -3.18
N SER A 484 -18.25 -4.83 -2.46
CA SER A 484 -17.43 -3.64 -2.24
C SER A 484 -16.36 -3.58 -3.32
N CYS A 485 -16.43 -2.54 -4.18
CA CYS A 485 -15.46 -2.31 -5.26
C CYS A 485 -14.63 -1.03 -5.00
N GLY A 486 -14.48 -0.67 -3.73
CA GLY A 486 -13.90 0.61 -3.34
C GLY A 486 -14.88 1.80 -3.56
N PRO A 487 -14.39 3.04 -3.44
CA PRO A 487 -15.25 4.24 -3.49
C PRO A 487 -15.75 4.59 -4.89
N GLY A 488 -15.19 3.99 -5.96
CA GLY A 488 -15.57 4.27 -7.34
C GLY A 488 -14.38 4.25 -8.29
N ILE A 489 -14.59 4.80 -9.50
CA ILE A 489 -13.58 4.90 -10.55
C ILE A 489 -12.74 6.16 -10.31
N VAL A 490 -11.42 6.03 -10.25
CA VAL A 490 -10.48 7.14 -10.03
C VAL A 490 -10.61 8.23 -11.11
N ASP A 491 -10.43 9.49 -10.72
CA ASP A 491 -10.29 10.64 -11.62
C ASP A 491 -8.92 11.28 -11.39
N ALA A 492 -8.03 11.21 -12.38
CA ALA A 492 -6.66 11.70 -12.26
C ALA A 492 -6.62 13.23 -12.06
N GLY A 493 -7.44 13.97 -12.81
CA GLY A 493 -7.49 15.43 -12.71
C GLY A 493 -7.91 15.91 -11.32
N LYS A 494 -8.99 15.32 -10.79
CA LYS A 494 -9.47 15.65 -9.43
C LYS A 494 -8.50 15.17 -8.35
N THR A 495 -7.84 14.04 -8.55
CA THR A 495 -6.81 13.57 -7.62
C THR A 495 -5.73 14.63 -7.42
N LEU A 496 -5.17 15.16 -8.52
CA LEU A 496 -4.15 16.21 -8.44
C LEU A 496 -4.72 17.53 -7.88
N GLU A 497 -5.96 17.87 -8.23
CA GLU A 497 -6.64 19.04 -7.66
C GLU A 497 -6.73 18.97 -6.13
N TYR A 498 -7.07 17.80 -5.59
CA TYR A 498 -7.13 17.60 -4.13
C TYR A 498 -5.75 17.61 -3.45
N LEU A 499 -4.68 17.36 -4.19
CA LEU A 499 -3.31 17.44 -3.67
C LEU A 499 -2.76 18.86 -3.73
N ASP A 500 -3.07 19.65 -4.78
CA ASP A 500 -2.63 21.05 -4.96
C ASP A 500 -3.36 22.01 -4.01
N ASN A 501 -4.62 21.76 -3.78
CA ASN A 501 -5.41 22.50 -2.82
C ASN A 501 -5.37 21.75 -1.48
N PRO A 502 -4.58 22.17 -0.49
CA PRO A 502 -4.87 21.83 0.89
C PRO A 502 -6.26 22.39 1.16
N VAL A 503 -7.23 21.51 1.20
CA VAL A 503 -8.67 21.77 1.13
C VAL A 503 -9.03 23.02 1.91
N LYS A 504 -9.32 24.13 1.21
CA LYS A 504 -10.16 25.18 1.76
C LYS A 504 -11.58 24.58 1.81
N ASN A 505 -11.87 23.94 2.94
CA ASN A 505 -13.20 23.49 3.33
C ASN A 505 -13.93 22.56 2.33
N PRO A 506 -13.61 21.22 2.27
CA PRO A 506 -14.57 20.30 1.68
C PRO A 506 -15.79 20.26 2.61
N ASP A 507 -16.96 20.25 2.04
CA ASP A 507 -18.18 19.94 2.78
C ASP A 507 -18.00 18.50 3.36
N PRO A 508 -17.77 18.33 4.67
CA PRO A 508 -17.48 17.03 5.24
C PRO A 508 -18.71 16.11 5.30
N TRP A 509 -19.85 16.59 4.82
CA TRP A 509 -21.17 16.02 5.07
C TRP A 509 -21.63 15.01 4.03
N ASN A 510 -20.96 14.93 2.87
CA ASN A 510 -21.46 14.14 1.73
C ASN A 510 -20.79 12.76 1.57
N ASN A 511 -19.89 12.36 2.48
CA ASN A 511 -19.10 11.15 2.36
C ASN A 511 -19.33 10.26 3.58
N GLY A 512 -19.35 8.95 3.38
CA GLY A 512 -19.44 7.96 4.46
C GLY A 512 -18.39 8.18 5.57
N PRO A 513 -18.44 7.47 6.69
CA PRO A 513 -17.52 7.68 7.80
C PRO A 513 -16.07 7.42 7.40
N ILE A 514 -15.15 8.35 7.78
CA ILE A 514 -13.70 8.19 7.56
C ILE A 514 -13.14 7.04 8.41
N PHE A 515 -13.79 6.75 9.54
CA PHE A 515 -13.42 5.69 10.48
C PHE A 515 -14.57 4.69 10.64
N TYR A 516 -14.25 3.40 10.66
CA TYR A 516 -15.26 2.32 10.67
C TYR A 516 -16.13 2.29 11.92
N ASP A 517 -15.64 2.80 13.06
CA ASP A 517 -16.34 2.86 14.34
C ASP A 517 -17.11 4.17 14.57
N ILE A 518 -17.18 5.06 13.55
CA ILE A 518 -17.86 6.35 13.65
C ILE A 518 -19.10 6.39 12.77
N HIS A 519 -20.26 6.62 13.39
CA HIS A 519 -21.56 6.61 12.73
C HIS A 519 -22.29 7.97 12.89
N LYS A 520 -23.14 8.33 11.92
CA LYS A 520 -23.82 9.64 11.83
C LYS A 520 -24.57 10.08 13.10
N ASN A 521 -25.02 9.13 13.92
CA ASN A 521 -25.77 9.42 15.15
C ASN A 521 -24.89 9.53 16.40
N MET A 522 -23.57 9.41 16.27
CA MET A 522 -22.65 9.53 17.40
C MET A 522 -22.39 11.00 17.77
N PRO A 523 -22.14 11.30 19.05
CA PRO A 523 -21.64 12.60 19.46
C PRO A 523 -20.36 12.96 18.71
N PHE A 524 -20.27 14.22 18.30
CA PHE A 524 -19.10 14.78 17.60
C PHE A 524 -18.75 14.06 16.27
N TYR A 525 -19.72 13.38 15.65
CA TYR A 525 -19.53 12.75 14.34
C TYR A 525 -18.89 13.72 13.33
N GLN A 526 -19.40 14.93 13.26
CA GLN A 526 -18.97 15.96 12.33
C GLN A 526 -17.52 16.39 12.57
N GLU A 527 -17.22 16.64 13.83
CA GLU A 527 -15.89 17.10 14.25
C GLU A 527 -14.84 16.02 14.04
N ILE A 528 -15.17 14.74 14.31
CA ILE A 528 -14.28 13.61 14.08
C ILE A 528 -14.01 13.44 12.57
N GLN A 529 -15.06 13.49 11.75
CA GLN A 529 -14.92 13.43 10.30
C GLN A 529 -14.03 14.55 9.78
N TRP A 530 -14.22 15.77 10.30
CA TRP A 530 -13.44 16.93 9.87
C TRP A 530 -11.95 16.80 10.24
N ILE A 531 -11.59 16.41 11.47
CA ILE A 531 -10.18 16.26 11.85
C ILE A 531 -9.50 15.09 11.11
N GLY A 532 -10.26 14.04 10.74
CA GLY A 532 -9.78 12.98 9.86
C GLY A 532 -9.53 13.49 8.44
N ALA A 533 -10.50 14.22 7.86
CA ALA A 533 -10.39 14.83 6.53
C ALA A 533 -9.24 15.86 6.42
N GLN A 534 -8.93 16.57 7.51
CA GLN A 534 -7.80 17.50 7.57
C GLN A 534 -6.44 16.79 7.85
N GLY A 535 -6.42 15.47 7.99
CA GLY A 535 -5.19 14.74 8.34
C GLY A 535 -4.66 15.08 9.73
N ILE A 536 -5.45 15.73 10.60
CA ILE A 536 -5.07 16.03 11.98
C ILE A 536 -5.01 14.74 12.81
N THR A 537 -5.87 13.78 12.46
CA THR A 537 -5.80 12.41 12.98
C THR A 537 -5.80 11.42 11.82
N THR A 538 -5.06 10.32 11.98
CA THR A 538 -5.06 9.17 11.07
C THR A 538 -5.90 8.01 11.62
N GLY A 539 -6.43 8.11 12.84
CA GLY A 539 -7.05 6.99 13.54
C GLY A 539 -6.01 5.94 13.95
N TYR A 540 -6.48 4.72 14.04
CA TYR A 540 -5.65 3.54 14.31
C TYR A 540 -5.40 2.75 13.01
N PRO A 541 -4.39 1.85 13.00
CA PRO A 541 -4.06 1.05 11.82
C PRO A 541 -5.19 0.14 11.32
N ASP A 542 -6.16 -0.18 12.19
CA ASP A 542 -7.37 -0.95 11.84
C ASP A 542 -8.49 -0.12 11.20
N GLY A 543 -8.23 1.16 10.93
CA GLY A 543 -9.21 2.08 10.34
C GLY A 543 -10.25 2.63 11.32
N THR A 544 -10.05 2.45 12.62
CA THR A 544 -10.94 2.97 13.67
C THR A 544 -10.43 4.28 14.25
N PHE A 545 -11.30 5.02 14.93
CA PHE A 545 -10.97 6.26 15.65
C PHE A 545 -10.91 6.07 17.17
N HIS A 546 -11.66 5.10 17.72
CA HIS A 546 -11.83 4.87 19.15
C HIS A 546 -12.28 6.13 19.91
N PRO A 547 -13.49 6.63 19.65
CA PRO A 547 -13.95 7.92 20.17
C PRO A 547 -14.01 8.02 21.69
N ALA A 548 -14.20 6.87 22.36
CA ALA A 548 -14.31 6.80 23.82
C ALA A 548 -12.97 6.76 24.55
N ASP A 549 -11.86 6.47 23.85
CA ASP A 549 -10.54 6.38 24.44
C ASP A 549 -10.03 7.77 24.88
N ASN A 550 -9.19 7.79 25.90
CA ASN A 550 -8.54 9.00 26.37
C ASN A 550 -7.40 9.41 25.44
N VAL A 551 -7.15 10.72 25.37
CA VAL A 551 -6.03 11.26 24.59
C VAL A 551 -4.77 11.25 25.46
N GLU A 552 -3.75 10.55 25.01
CA GLU A 552 -2.42 10.59 25.58
C GLU A 552 -1.69 11.89 25.24
N ARG A 553 -0.74 12.31 26.06
CA ARG A 553 0.02 13.56 25.88
C ARG A 553 0.87 13.55 24.60
N GLY A 554 1.39 12.37 24.21
CA GLY A 554 2.08 12.20 22.93
C GLY A 554 1.16 12.42 21.72
N ALA A 555 -0.03 11.85 21.76
CA ALA A 555 -1.06 12.04 20.73
C ALA A 555 -1.56 13.50 20.67
N MET A 556 -1.67 14.18 21.84
CA MET A 556 -1.98 15.61 21.89
C MET A 556 -0.93 16.46 21.18
N ALA A 557 0.35 16.12 21.33
CA ALA A 557 1.43 16.79 20.61
C ALA A 557 1.26 16.63 19.09
N ALA A 558 0.94 15.42 18.64
CA ALA A 558 0.70 15.14 17.22
C ALA A 558 -0.51 15.92 16.68
N TYR A 559 -1.61 16.00 17.41
CA TYR A 559 -2.77 16.78 17.01
C TYR A 559 -2.44 18.27 16.80
N LEU A 560 -1.72 18.89 17.75
CA LEU A 560 -1.38 20.32 17.64
C LEU A 560 -0.36 20.60 16.55
N TYR A 561 0.64 19.73 16.38
CA TYR A 561 1.63 19.85 15.30
C TYR A 561 0.98 19.75 13.91
N ARG A 562 0.06 18.80 13.74
CA ARG A 562 -0.69 18.63 12.48
C ARG A 562 -1.71 19.76 12.27
N LEU A 563 -2.35 20.22 13.32
CA LEU A 563 -3.24 21.40 13.26
C LEU A 563 -2.47 22.66 12.82
N ALA A 564 -1.19 22.79 13.17
CA ALA A 564 -0.31 23.86 12.72
C ALA A 564 0.16 23.71 11.26
N GLY A 565 -0.24 22.65 10.57
CA GLY A 565 0.19 22.36 9.19
C GLY A 565 1.57 21.71 9.10
N MET A 566 2.03 21.07 10.15
CA MET A 566 3.32 20.35 10.21
C MET A 566 4.51 21.23 9.79
N PRO A 567 4.74 22.38 10.44
CA PRO A 567 5.77 23.31 10.03
C PRO A 567 7.15 22.68 10.09
N ALA A 568 7.97 22.99 9.08
CA ALA A 568 9.38 22.59 9.09
C ALA A 568 10.12 23.27 10.25
N PHE A 569 10.91 22.51 11.01
CA PHE A 569 11.78 23.03 12.06
C PHE A 569 13.01 22.12 12.25
N ASN A 570 14.06 22.66 12.83
CA ASN A 570 15.26 21.87 13.14
C ASN A 570 14.99 21.03 14.38
N ILE A 571 14.94 19.71 14.20
CA ILE A 571 14.76 18.76 15.29
C ILE A 571 16.06 18.76 16.11
N PRO A 572 16.02 18.95 17.46
CA PRO A 572 17.21 18.90 18.29
C PRO A 572 17.88 17.52 18.29
N ASP A 573 19.21 17.48 18.23
CA ASP A 573 19.98 16.24 18.35
C ASP A 573 19.89 15.61 19.75
N LYS A 574 19.60 16.43 20.76
CA LYS A 574 19.42 15.99 22.16
C LYS A 574 17.98 16.17 22.57
N PRO A 575 17.34 15.11 23.10
CA PRO A 575 16.00 15.20 23.62
C PRO A 575 15.85 16.27 24.72
N SER A 576 14.78 17.07 24.63
CA SER A 576 14.40 18.06 25.66
C SER A 576 13.85 17.42 26.91
N PHE A 577 13.36 16.17 26.83
CA PHE A 577 12.77 15.43 27.94
C PHE A 577 13.44 14.06 28.11
N ILE A 578 13.71 13.67 29.35
CA ILE A 578 14.48 12.45 29.67
C ILE A 578 13.72 11.15 29.31
N ASP A 579 12.42 11.21 29.22
CA ASP A 579 11.51 10.09 28.92
C ASP A 579 11.04 10.07 27.44
N VAL A 580 11.57 10.97 26.60
CA VAL A 580 11.24 11.04 25.16
C VAL A 580 12.52 10.90 24.34
N PRO A 581 13.03 9.68 24.16
CA PRO A 581 14.24 9.45 23.35
C PRO A 581 13.98 9.79 21.87
N ALA A 582 15.03 10.04 21.09
CA ALA A 582 14.93 10.42 19.67
C ALA A 582 14.17 9.40 18.78
N LYS A 583 14.09 8.13 19.22
CA LYS A 583 13.31 7.08 18.55
C LYS A 583 11.83 7.03 18.96
N HIS A 584 11.40 7.91 19.87
CA HIS A 584 10.00 7.92 20.33
C HIS A 584 9.06 8.28 19.17
N PRO A 585 7.91 7.60 19.00
CA PRO A 585 6.97 7.84 17.87
C PRO A 585 6.52 9.31 17.71
N PHE A 586 6.41 10.05 18.82
CA PHE A 586 6.03 11.46 18.85
C PHE A 586 7.21 12.39 19.17
N TYR A 587 8.46 11.98 18.93
CA TYR A 587 9.64 12.79 19.26
C TYR A 587 9.60 14.16 18.60
N ARG A 588 9.36 14.18 17.29
CA ARG A 588 9.28 15.41 16.47
C ARG A 588 8.22 16.37 17.00
N GLU A 589 7.02 15.89 17.23
CA GLU A 589 5.88 16.68 17.66
C GLU A 589 6.08 17.25 19.05
N ILE A 590 6.62 16.48 19.97
CA ILE A 590 6.92 16.90 21.34
C ILE A 590 8.03 17.97 21.36
N GLU A 591 9.10 17.77 20.59
CA GLU A 591 10.17 18.77 20.44
C GLU A 591 9.67 20.07 19.82
N TRP A 592 8.78 19.97 18.83
CA TRP A 592 8.14 21.15 18.26
C TRP A 592 7.31 21.90 19.30
N LEU A 593 6.48 21.21 20.07
CA LEU A 593 5.69 21.83 21.15
C LEU A 593 6.60 22.55 22.16
N LYS A 594 7.72 21.93 22.49
CA LYS A 594 8.73 22.52 23.40
C LYS A 594 9.33 23.78 22.79
N GLY A 595 9.74 23.73 21.53
CA GLY A 595 10.31 24.85 20.78
C GLY A 595 9.36 26.03 20.64
N GLN A 596 8.05 25.78 20.53
CA GLN A 596 7.01 26.82 20.47
C GLN A 596 6.55 27.31 21.85
N GLY A 597 7.12 26.78 22.95
CA GLY A 597 6.70 27.16 24.30
C GLY A 597 5.28 26.68 24.69
N ILE A 598 4.70 25.76 23.90
CA ILE A 598 3.37 25.19 24.16
C ILE A 598 3.43 24.23 25.35
N THR A 599 4.54 23.53 25.53
CA THR A 599 4.79 22.67 26.69
C THR A 599 6.09 23.03 27.39
N THR A 600 6.08 22.89 28.73
CA THR A 600 7.28 22.98 29.56
C THR A 600 7.73 21.62 30.09
N GLY A 601 6.90 20.58 29.94
CA GLY A 601 7.05 19.30 30.64
C GLY A 601 6.75 19.42 32.12
N TYR A 602 7.24 18.44 32.88
CA TYR A 602 7.15 18.40 34.32
C TYR A 602 8.45 18.87 35.00
N PRO A 603 8.39 19.27 36.29
CA PRO A 603 9.58 19.74 37.00
C PRO A 603 10.70 18.68 37.13
N ASP A 604 10.38 17.41 37.01
CA ASP A 604 11.34 16.29 37.01
C ASP A 604 12.04 16.08 35.65
N GLY A 605 11.81 16.94 34.69
CA GLY A 605 12.40 16.84 33.34
C GLY A 605 11.71 15.87 32.38
N THR A 606 10.55 15.32 32.78
CA THR A 606 9.76 14.41 31.93
C THR A 606 8.69 15.13 31.12
N PHE A 607 8.24 14.52 30.03
CA PHE A 607 7.04 14.90 29.28
C PHE A 607 5.85 14.01 29.57
N ARG A 608 6.10 12.74 29.87
CA ARG A 608 5.13 11.67 30.14
C ARG A 608 4.18 11.45 28.95
N PRO A 609 4.69 11.00 27.80
CA PRO A 609 3.92 10.91 26.56
C PRO A 609 2.73 9.96 26.61
N ALA A 610 2.78 8.91 27.46
CA ALA A 610 1.71 7.93 27.63
C ALA A 610 0.66 8.33 28.70
N ASP A 611 0.88 9.41 29.45
CA ASP A 611 -0.11 9.87 30.41
C ASP A 611 -1.30 10.51 29.70
N ASN A 612 -2.50 10.28 30.23
CA ASN A 612 -3.71 10.92 29.72
C ASN A 612 -3.68 12.45 29.94
N VAL A 613 -4.21 13.18 28.97
CA VAL A 613 -4.36 14.64 29.09
C VAL A 613 -5.61 14.96 29.88
N GLU A 614 -5.46 15.60 31.03
CA GLU A 614 -6.57 16.18 31.77
C GLU A 614 -7.17 17.38 31.02
N ARG A 615 -8.47 17.61 31.16
CA ARG A 615 -9.20 18.71 30.47
C ARG A 615 -8.66 20.09 30.85
N GLY A 616 -8.18 20.28 32.09
CA GLY A 616 -7.51 21.52 32.50
C GLY A 616 -6.18 21.73 31.81
N ALA A 617 -5.36 20.69 31.72
CA ALA A 617 -4.08 20.72 31.01
C ALA A 617 -4.29 20.94 29.48
N MET A 618 -5.34 20.34 28.91
CA MET A 618 -5.72 20.55 27.51
C MET A 618 -6.03 22.04 27.25
N ALA A 619 -6.75 22.72 28.18
CA ALA A 619 -7.01 24.15 28.07
C ALA A 619 -5.71 24.97 28.00
N ALA A 620 -4.70 24.59 28.83
CA ALA A 620 -3.40 25.23 28.79
C ALA A 620 -2.65 25.01 27.47
N PHE A 621 -2.74 23.81 26.87
CA PHE A 621 -2.17 23.55 25.55
C PHE A 621 -2.77 24.47 24.48
N PHE A 622 -4.11 24.58 24.42
CA PHE A 622 -4.77 25.45 23.45
C PHE A 622 -4.49 26.93 23.67
N TYR A 623 -4.47 27.41 24.92
CA TYR A 623 -4.15 28.79 25.23
C TYR A 623 -2.75 29.19 24.78
N ARG A 624 -1.77 28.31 25.05
CA ARG A 624 -0.37 28.51 24.62
C ARG A 624 -0.22 28.37 23.10
N TYR A 625 -0.91 27.42 22.49
CA TYR A 625 -0.95 27.24 21.04
C TYR A 625 -1.51 28.48 20.32
N ALA A 626 -2.50 29.14 20.93
CA ALA A 626 -3.06 30.40 20.44
C ALA A 626 -2.13 31.62 20.66
N GLY A 627 -0.91 31.44 21.16
CA GLY A 627 0.04 32.52 21.43
C GLY A 627 -0.21 33.27 22.74
N GLN A 628 -0.93 32.68 23.69
CA GLN A 628 -1.23 33.25 25.00
C GLN A 628 -1.91 34.64 24.88
N PRO A 629 -3.06 34.75 24.20
CA PRO A 629 -3.69 36.03 23.92
C PRO A 629 -4.00 36.80 25.22
N GLU A 630 -3.96 38.13 25.13
CA GLU A 630 -4.43 38.97 26.23
C GLU A 630 -5.86 38.63 26.58
N TYR A 631 -6.12 38.33 27.83
CA TYR A 631 -7.41 37.89 28.32
C TYR A 631 -7.66 38.39 29.75
N VAL A 632 -8.75 39.10 29.93
CA VAL A 632 -9.21 39.56 31.25
C VAL A 632 -10.05 38.43 31.88
N MET A 633 -9.48 37.82 32.93
CA MET A 633 -10.16 36.74 33.64
C MET A 633 -11.44 37.26 34.32
N PRO A 634 -12.54 36.51 34.24
CA PRO A 634 -13.75 36.87 34.98
C PRO A 634 -13.53 36.73 36.50
N SER A 635 -14.14 37.65 37.27
CA SER A 635 -14.08 37.57 38.75
C SER A 635 -14.96 36.45 39.31
N THR A 636 -15.87 35.90 38.51
CA THR A 636 -16.73 34.77 38.88
C THR A 636 -16.60 33.69 37.80
N SER A 637 -16.39 32.46 38.23
CA SER A 637 -16.26 31.33 37.32
C SER A 637 -17.56 31.01 36.60
N PRO A 638 -17.53 30.72 35.28
CA PRO A 638 -18.67 30.16 34.57
C PRO A 638 -18.99 28.71 34.95
N PHE A 639 -18.08 28.03 35.69
CA PHE A 639 -18.20 26.62 36.07
C PHE A 639 -18.21 26.45 37.59
N ARG A 640 -19.07 25.54 38.08
CA ARG A 640 -19.26 25.29 39.50
C ARG A 640 -18.06 24.65 40.19
N ASP A 641 -17.27 23.88 39.45
CA ASP A 641 -16.12 23.08 39.89
C ASP A 641 -14.77 23.72 39.59
N VAL A 642 -14.74 24.94 39.06
CA VAL A 642 -13.53 25.70 38.73
C VAL A 642 -13.60 27.06 39.45
N SER A 643 -12.81 27.26 40.50
CA SER A 643 -12.73 28.53 41.23
C SER A 643 -11.62 29.44 40.70
N VAL A 644 -11.64 30.71 41.03
CA VAL A 644 -10.62 31.72 40.64
C VAL A 644 -9.19 31.30 41.00
N GLY A 645 -9.01 30.50 42.06
CA GLY A 645 -7.70 29.97 42.51
C GLY A 645 -7.36 28.60 41.91
N SER A 646 -8.21 28.00 41.07
CA SER A 646 -7.95 26.69 40.48
C SER A 646 -6.80 26.73 39.48
N SER A 647 -6.05 25.63 39.39
CA SER A 647 -5.09 25.46 38.31
C SER A 647 -5.78 25.62 36.95
N PHE A 648 -5.11 26.27 36.02
CA PHE A 648 -5.63 26.54 34.67
C PHE A 648 -6.92 27.38 34.59
N TYR A 649 -7.23 28.17 35.67
CA TYR A 649 -8.43 29.02 35.68
C TYR A 649 -8.49 29.96 34.47
N ARG A 650 -7.37 30.64 34.16
CA ARG A 650 -7.26 31.55 33.01
C ARG A 650 -7.55 30.85 31.69
N GLU A 651 -6.93 29.72 31.47
CA GLU A 651 -6.99 28.96 30.23
C GLU A 651 -8.38 28.35 30.02
N ILE A 652 -8.98 27.81 31.08
CA ILE A 652 -10.35 27.26 31.06
C ILE A 652 -11.37 28.36 30.75
N THR A 653 -11.28 29.50 31.44
CA THR A 653 -12.23 30.61 31.23
C THR A 653 -12.02 31.28 29.87
N TRP A 654 -10.78 31.32 29.37
CA TRP A 654 -10.51 31.76 28.01
C TRP A 654 -11.14 30.83 26.97
N LEU A 655 -10.98 29.50 27.10
CA LEU A 655 -11.65 28.54 26.20
C LEU A 655 -13.16 28.69 26.21
N HIS A 656 -13.75 28.98 27.39
CA HIS A 656 -15.18 29.24 27.48
C HIS A 656 -15.57 30.52 26.76
N SER A 657 -14.85 31.63 27.00
CA SER A 657 -15.13 32.92 26.36
C SER A 657 -15.05 32.91 24.83
N THR A 658 -14.26 31.95 24.29
CA THR A 658 -14.11 31.77 22.85
C THR A 658 -15.10 30.75 22.25
N GLY A 659 -15.99 30.17 23.06
CA GLY A 659 -16.95 29.16 22.61
C GLY A 659 -16.33 27.77 22.28
N ILE A 660 -15.03 27.58 22.51
CA ILE A 660 -14.36 26.30 22.26
C ILE A 660 -14.82 25.26 23.29
N ALA A 661 -15.01 25.68 24.56
CA ALA A 661 -15.44 24.81 25.66
C ALA A 661 -16.69 25.37 26.37
N ASN A 662 -17.79 24.65 26.31
CA ASN A 662 -19.05 25.06 26.96
C ASN A 662 -19.31 24.40 28.32
N GLY A 663 -18.44 23.44 28.73
CA GLY A 663 -18.67 22.61 29.93
C GLY A 663 -19.77 21.57 29.73
N TRP A 664 -20.26 21.06 30.86
CA TRP A 664 -21.34 20.07 30.89
C TRP A 664 -22.69 20.74 31.24
N GLN A 665 -23.79 20.07 30.94
CA GLN A 665 -25.15 20.59 31.25
C GLN A 665 -25.39 20.84 32.75
N ASP A 666 -24.64 20.15 33.62
CA ASP A 666 -24.67 20.33 35.07
C ASP A 666 -23.90 21.58 35.55
N GLY A 667 -23.33 22.34 34.65
CA GLY A 667 -22.56 23.57 34.94
C GLY A 667 -21.13 23.29 35.38
N THR A 668 -20.59 22.06 35.19
CA THR A 668 -19.21 21.73 35.49
C THR A 668 -18.30 21.76 34.27
N TYR A 669 -16.99 21.91 34.48
CA TYR A 669 -15.94 21.77 33.45
C TYR A 669 -15.19 20.45 33.56
N ARG A 670 -15.05 19.93 34.78
CA ARG A 670 -14.32 18.69 35.14
C ARG A 670 -12.83 18.75 34.77
N PRO A 671 -12.07 19.66 35.37
CA PRO A 671 -10.70 19.98 34.94
C PRO A 671 -9.71 18.81 35.09
N VAL A 672 -9.95 17.89 36.02
CA VAL A 672 -9.09 16.72 36.33
C VAL A 672 -9.49 15.48 35.56
N ASP A 673 -10.66 15.48 34.90
CA ASP A 673 -11.06 14.34 34.08
C ASP A 673 -10.19 14.27 32.83
N PRO A 674 -9.80 13.06 32.39
CA PRO A 674 -9.10 12.90 31.13
C PRO A 674 -10.00 13.29 29.94
N ILE A 675 -9.40 13.89 28.91
CA ILE A 675 -10.15 14.22 27.71
C ILE A 675 -10.22 13.02 26.78
N ARG A 676 -11.43 12.70 26.31
CA ARG A 676 -11.66 11.66 25.33
C ARG A 676 -11.36 12.14 23.91
N ARG A 677 -11.05 11.20 23.03
CA ARG A 677 -10.71 11.49 21.63
C ARG A 677 -11.86 12.17 20.87
N ASP A 678 -13.11 11.79 21.11
CA ASP A 678 -14.30 12.44 20.52
C ASP A 678 -14.45 13.91 20.97
N ALA A 679 -14.26 14.17 22.25
CA ALA A 679 -14.29 15.53 22.79
C ALA A 679 -13.11 16.37 22.28
N MET A 680 -11.91 15.79 22.15
CA MET A 680 -10.75 16.46 21.57
C MET A 680 -11.02 16.89 20.12
N ALA A 681 -11.64 16.02 19.30
CA ALA A 681 -12.06 16.38 17.95
C ALA A 681 -12.93 17.65 17.93
N ALA A 682 -13.89 17.72 18.86
CA ALA A 682 -14.76 18.90 18.99
C ALA A 682 -13.99 20.18 19.39
N PHE A 683 -13.00 20.07 20.28
CA PHE A 683 -12.18 21.22 20.66
C PHE A 683 -11.33 21.71 19.48
N ILE A 684 -10.66 20.80 18.75
CA ILE A 684 -9.85 21.12 17.58
C ILE A 684 -10.72 21.78 16.49
N TYR A 685 -11.88 21.17 16.20
CA TYR A 685 -12.81 21.70 15.22
C TYR A 685 -13.27 23.13 15.54
N ARG A 686 -13.73 23.37 16.77
CA ARG A 686 -14.18 24.69 17.21
C ARG A 686 -13.05 25.70 17.22
N TYR A 687 -11.84 25.30 17.61
CA TYR A 687 -10.67 26.16 17.53
C TYR A 687 -10.37 26.59 16.10
N ALA A 688 -10.37 25.64 15.15
CA ALA A 688 -10.09 25.91 13.75
C ALA A 688 -11.17 26.77 13.05
N HIS A 689 -12.41 26.70 13.53
CA HIS A 689 -13.56 27.48 13.01
C HIS A 689 -13.90 28.73 13.85
N LYS A 690 -13.05 29.08 14.79
CA LYS A 690 -13.18 30.29 15.57
C LYS A 690 -13.13 31.51 14.64
N LYS A 691 -14.20 32.30 14.64
CA LYS A 691 -14.29 33.59 13.94
C LYS A 691 -13.59 34.71 14.72
#